data_7a770f5cec4e860b47caadb4930f92ea
#
_entry.id   7a770f5cec4e860b47caadb4930f92ea
#
_cell.length_a   1.000
_cell.length_b   1.000
_cell.length_c   1.000
_cell.angle_alpha   90.00
_cell.angle_beta   90.00
_cell.angle_gamma   90.00
#
_symmetry.space_group_name_H-M   'P 1'
#
loop_
_entity.id
_entity.type
_entity.pdbx_description
1 polymer ?
#
loop_
_entity_poly.entity_id
_entity_poly.type
_entity_poly.pdbx_seq_one_letter_code
_entity_poly.pdbx_strand_id
1 'polypeptide(L)'
;MNYSIWKKTLKAIGIMALSVSAIACTSDDDKPVKTNELTIADVLKAEDGVTFTNLECVTVVAANTQGVLLQENGNSIYAFIGEKHNFTIGDMVTVESGTTATYNKCRQFTKGVKLVKTWHGKFKQPKPAQFTAKDIDAYMKETTPEIKYVSFSGVLSVSGNYVNVEIDGTDNIASIDYMSDEFKEKYNNHNVTISGWLTGSYNTYMYIIPVDVKDNGEYQEYVPEGAIFYSSFDKEKAVQDKDKYQTAKGWPALEQFDGWMNGKGSGAANVEYDYQEMSVRSNQESKGSLSCYEGTGKNNLLFCGSEAKPNQFTICKIAVPSEKLRLTFGAQYYSQGSTNTFLRCAFLVQLSNDGKTWSPALDYDFGGVENTPDGKWRRATADFTLPAGTKTLFIRFSSKNFSTNRLDDVLLTEGNGGQAVEFGKVVVVPVSKISDVITKPVDNMYKIEGTVIATHTKGFLVQDNTGAILVFKKGHILKAGKTVTIEGPTTEYGGMKQFDGISEVNVTGNTTIKEPAAEEFKAAQANAYVNNAPAIKYITFTGTLKSYRDNIFQWHNNVEIEGTDVKFTLSYVDESFKITKYEGEKIIVKGYTLGKTESDNVKYISTMVTSLEPLEKEEKPEEKDAITVTELNKKLKGLASGSEITSNVAIAVKGYVAANNEGGNLKGVIALVDNTGAAHSGIILKGETHTETSLPVGTKVIVSLKSATYTVSKNLPAITNFTIYPTEEKVSIKVPEIADNQISDYVGQYVCVKDVTSPGYSSTWYNSNYKGGHSFVGKNGKTVTVYAVSAAKFGKETFSANKTGNVKGVAELYDSKLEIIPTCSADVAAFK
;
A
#
# COMPACT_ATOMS: atom_id res chain seq x y z
N MET A 1 2.52 13.59 -17.16
CA MET A 1 2.51 12.56 -18.20
C MET A 1 1.84 13.16 -19.42
N ASN A 2 2.43 12.98 -20.56
CA ASN A 2 2.32 13.83 -21.75
C ASN A 2 0.90 13.95 -22.33
N TYR A 3 0.43 15.17 -22.40
CA TYR A 3 -0.62 15.57 -23.33
C TYR A 3 0.02 15.78 -24.71
N SER A 4 -0.32 14.93 -25.67
CA SER A 4 -0.03 15.21 -27.08
C SER A 4 -1.29 15.77 -27.75
N ILE A 5 -1.14 17.00 -28.20
CA ILE A 5 -2.12 17.77 -28.97
C ILE A 5 -2.19 17.17 -30.37
N TRP A 6 -3.35 16.69 -30.79
CA TRP A 6 -3.65 16.40 -32.18
C TRP A 6 -4.55 17.47 -32.73
N LYS A 7 -3.97 18.34 -33.58
CA LYS A 7 -4.72 19.16 -34.52
C LYS A 7 -5.23 18.26 -35.65
N LYS A 8 -6.55 18.15 -35.83
CA LYS A 8 -7.15 17.70 -37.08
C LYS A 8 -8.16 18.73 -37.58
N THR A 9 -7.91 19.13 -38.79
CA THR A 9 -8.56 19.93 -39.77
C THR A 9 -10.09 19.94 -39.70
N LEU A 10 -10.66 21.16 -39.55
CA LEU A 10 -12.07 21.43 -39.80
C LEU A 10 -12.38 21.18 -41.29
N LYS A 11 -13.34 20.31 -41.59
CA LYS A 11 -14.09 20.35 -42.81
C LYS A 11 -15.41 21.07 -42.52
N ALA A 12 -15.52 22.28 -43.05
CA ALA A 12 -16.74 23.07 -43.04
C ALA A 12 -17.77 22.40 -43.96
N ILE A 13 -18.92 22.03 -43.40
CA ILE A 13 -20.14 21.78 -44.19
C ILE A 13 -21.12 22.94 -43.94
N GLY A 14 -21.66 23.44 -45.00
CA GLY A 14 -22.28 24.71 -45.20
C GLY A 14 -23.29 25.21 -44.16
N ILE A 15 -23.11 26.47 -43.82
CA ILE A 15 -24.07 27.29 -43.08
C ILE A 15 -25.16 27.69 -44.06
N MET A 16 -26.37 27.15 -43.88
CA MET A 16 -27.59 27.84 -44.37
C MET A 16 -28.24 28.57 -43.20
N ALA A 17 -28.05 29.86 -43.16
CA ALA A 17 -28.78 30.72 -42.24
C ALA A 17 -30.20 30.97 -42.83
N LEU A 18 -31.22 30.45 -42.16
CA LEU A 18 -32.61 30.90 -42.39
C LEU A 18 -33.08 31.67 -41.14
N SER A 19 -33.60 32.81 -41.38
CA SER A 19 -34.15 33.79 -40.43
C SER A 19 -35.32 33.20 -39.64
N VAL A 20 -35.22 33.25 -38.29
CA VAL A 20 -36.30 32.88 -37.36
C VAL A 20 -37.31 33.99 -37.32
N SER A 21 -38.51 33.74 -37.82
CA SER A 21 -39.72 34.56 -37.52
C SER A 21 -40.34 33.98 -36.25
N ALA A 22 -40.39 34.76 -35.17
CA ALA A 22 -41.09 34.41 -33.95
C ALA A 22 -42.58 34.35 -34.19
N ILE A 23 -43.18 33.20 -34.08
CA ILE A 23 -44.63 33.00 -34.05
C ILE A 23 -45.05 32.89 -32.58
N ALA A 24 -45.84 33.86 -32.10
CA ALA A 24 -46.49 33.82 -30.80
C ALA A 24 -47.79 33.06 -30.95
N CYS A 25 -47.93 31.88 -30.29
CA CYS A 25 -49.16 31.09 -30.33
C CYS A 25 -49.86 31.06 -28.97
N THR A 26 -51.15 31.32 -28.99
CA THR A 26 -52.06 31.28 -27.83
C THR A 26 -53.30 30.48 -28.17
N SER A 27 -53.26 29.15 -28.11
CA SER A 27 -54.37 28.24 -27.91
C SER A 27 -53.88 26.78 -28.01
N ASP A 28 -54.66 25.79 -27.46
CA ASP A 28 -54.32 24.36 -27.43
C ASP A 28 -54.23 23.69 -28.82
N ASP A 29 -54.60 24.38 -29.89
CA ASP A 29 -54.56 23.89 -31.28
C ASP A 29 -53.23 24.20 -32.03
N ASP A 30 -52.32 24.96 -31.44
CA ASP A 30 -51.13 25.48 -32.14
C ASP A 30 -49.84 24.74 -31.80
N LYS A 31 -49.86 23.44 -31.89
CA LYS A 31 -48.64 22.64 -31.77
C LYS A 31 -47.65 22.95 -32.93
N PRO A 32 -46.41 23.35 -32.68
CA PRO A 32 -45.46 23.66 -33.74
C PRO A 32 -45.31 22.51 -34.73
N VAL A 33 -45.28 22.82 -36.00
CA VAL A 33 -45.03 21.89 -37.08
C VAL A 33 -43.56 21.97 -37.44
N LYS A 34 -42.91 20.84 -37.55
CA LYS A 34 -41.51 20.71 -37.95
C LYS A 34 -41.34 21.22 -39.39
N THR A 35 -40.35 22.11 -39.60
CA THR A 35 -40.09 22.77 -40.88
C THR A 35 -38.87 22.17 -41.60
N ASN A 36 -38.09 21.30 -40.96
CA ASN A 36 -36.92 20.63 -41.57
C ASN A 36 -36.97 19.13 -41.38
N GLU A 37 -36.10 18.38 -42.08
CA GLU A 37 -36.03 16.91 -42.04
C GLU A 37 -35.07 16.36 -40.98
N LEU A 38 -34.32 17.22 -40.26
CA LEU A 38 -33.36 16.80 -39.24
C LEU A 38 -34.05 16.11 -38.08
N THR A 39 -33.63 14.89 -37.74
CA THR A 39 -34.23 14.06 -36.68
C THR A 39 -33.19 13.66 -35.59
N ILE A 40 -33.67 13.26 -34.40
CA ILE A 40 -32.81 12.65 -33.37
C ILE A 40 -32.11 11.42 -33.92
N ALA A 41 -32.76 10.62 -34.80
CA ALA A 41 -32.14 9.46 -35.43
C ALA A 41 -30.89 9.83 -36.27
N ASP A 42 -30.88 10.99 -36.90
CA ASP A 42 -29.70 11.48 -37.66
C ASP A 42 -28.59 11.94 -36.72
N VAL A 43 -28.92 12.59 -35.63
CA VAL A 43 -27.98 13.00 -34.59
C VAL A 43 -27.29 11.78 -33.95
N LEU A 44 -28.04 10.72 -33.67
CA LEU A 44 -27.52 9.50 -33.06
C LEU A 44 -26.51 8.75 -33.96
N LYS A 45 -26.58 8.93 -35.29
CA LYS A 45 -25.63 8.33 -36.26
C LYS A 45 -24.32 9.10 -36.41
N ALA A 46 -24.28 10.34 -35.96
CA ALA A 46 -23.13 11.20 -36.12
C ALA A 46 -21.94 10.79 -35.24
N GLU A 47 -20.75 11.17 -35.64
CA GLU A 47 -19.55 11.02 -34.82
C GLU A 47 -19.56 12.03 -33.65
N ASP A 48 -18.67 11.86 -32.67
CA ASP A 48 -18.46 12.82 -31.59
C ASP A 48 -17.89 14.14 -32.14
N GLY A 49 -18.31 15.25 -31.52
CA GLY A 49 -17.86 16.59 -31.89
C GLY A 49 -18.61 17.20 -33.06
N VAL A 50 -19.65 16.56 -33.63
CA VAL A 50 -20.51 17.14 -34.66
C VAL A 50 -21.52 18.09 -34.01
N THR A 51 -21.62 19.31 -34.52
CA THR A 51 -22.60 20.29 -34.05
C THR A 51 -23.79 20.32 -35.00
N PHE A 52 -24.97 20.14 -34.41
CA PHE A 52 -26.27 20.24 -35.08
C PHE A 52 -26.95 21.55 -34.68
N THR A 53 -27.66 22.11 -35.60
CA THR A 53 -28.46 23.33 -35.38
C THR A 53 -29.86 23.10 -35.86
N ASN A 54 -30.81 23.79 -35.21
CA ASN A 54 -32.22 23.82 -35.58
C ASN A 54 -32.92 22.43 -35.62
N LEU A 55 -32.67 21.57 -34.60
CA LEU A 55 -33.43 20.32 -34.45
C LEU A 55 -34.75 20.68 -33.78
N GLU A 56 -35.81 20.68 -34.58
CA GLU A 56 -37.15 21.22 -34.18
C GLU A 56 -38.08 20.14 -33.60
N CYS A 57 -39.01 20.60 -32.81
CA CYS A 57 -40.18 19.82 -32.36
C CYS A 57 -39.84 18.54 -31.58
N VAL A 58 -38.74 18.54 -30.80
CA VAL A 58 -38.40 17.46 -29.93
C VAL A 58 -39.03 17.62 -28.54
N THR A 59 -39.49 16.53 -27.95
CA THR A 59 -40.24 16.59 -26.68
C THR A 59 -39.37 16.20 -25.50
N VAL A 60 -39.44 16.96 -24.42
CA VAL A 60 -38.81 16.66 -23.15
C VAL A 60 -39.61 15.51 -22.48
N VAL A 61 -38.97 14.33 -22.28
CA VAL A 61 -39.60 13.15 -21.69
C VAL A 61 -39.10 12.84 -20.28
N ALA A 62 -37.95 13.38 -19.90
CA ALA A 62 -37.41 13.37 -18.54
C ALA A 62 -36.50 14.56 -18.33
N ALA A 63 -36.33 14.98 -17.07
CA ALA A 63 -35.46 16.09 -16.71
C ALA A 63 -34.82 15.85 -15.33
N ASN A 64 -33.57 16.29 -15.17
CA ASN A 64 -32.91 16.47 -13.89
C ASN A 64 -32.47 17.93 -13.71
N THR A 65 -31.75 18.31 -12.69
CA THR A 65 -31.41 19.74 -12.45
C THR A 65 -30.43 20.34 -13.46
N GLN A 66 -29.77 19.53 -14.30
CA GLN A 66 -28.72 19.99 -15.23
C GLN A 66 -28.90 19.52 -16.67
N GLY A 67 -29.99 18.86 -16.99
CA GLY A 67 -30.23 18.43 -18.36
C GLY A 67 -31.61 17.80 -18.56
N VAL A 68 -31.92 17.50 -19.82
CA VAL A 68 -33.19 16.95 -20.24
C VAL A 68 -33.01 15.80 -21.23
N LEU A 69 -33.90 14.82 -21.17
CA LEU A 69 -33.98 13.78 -22.19
C LEU A 69 -35.02 14.23 -23.25
N LEU A 70 -34.53 14.34 -24.48
CA LEU A 70 -35.31 14.72 -25.65
C LEU A 70 -35.71 13.47 -26.41
N GLN A 71 -36.97 13.42 -26.89
CA GLN A 71 -37.46 12.32 -27.68
C GLN A 71 -38.18 12.80 -28.95
N GLU A 72 -38.01 12.03 -30.02
CA GLU A 72 -38.70 12.17 -31.30
C GLU A 72 -38.85 10.81 -31.96
N ASN A 73 -40.09 10.43 -32.35
CA ASN A 73 -40.36 9.20 -33.07
C ASN A 73 -39.71 7.93 -32.47
N GLY A 74 -39.70 7.81 -31.11
CA GLY A 74 -39.10 6.70 -30.40
C GLY A 74 -37.60 6.79 -30.18
N ASN A 75 -36.89 7.69 -30.84
CA ASN A 75 -35.48 7.94 -30.59
C ASN A 75 -35.27 8.96 -29.48
N SER A 76 -34.30 8.76 -28.62
CA SER A 76 -34.03 9.63 -27.48
C SER A 76 -32.57 10.04 -27.40
N ILE A 77 -32.31 11.28 -26.96
CA ILE A 77 -30.96 11.80 -26.73
C ILE A 77 -30.95 12.66 -25.46
N TYR A 78 -29.96 12.47 -24.59
CA TYR A 78 -29.78 13.35 -23.44
C TYR A 78 -29.10 14.65 -23.84
N ALA A 79 -29.65 15.78 -23.42
CA ALA A 79 -29.09 17.12 -23.61
C ALA A 79 -28.54 17.63 -22.27
N PHE A 80 -27.22 17.61 -22.10
CA PHE A 80 -26.54 18.09 -20.89
C PHE A 80 -26.38 19.61 -20.96
N ILE A 81 -27.23 20.36 -20.25
CA ILE A 81 -27.20 21.82 -20.18
C ILE A 81 -26.03 22.27 -19.27
N GLY A 82 -25.79 21.58 -18.15
CA GLY A 82 -24.68 21.84 -17.23
C GLY A 82 -24.92 22.97 -16.23
N GLU A 83 -26.19 23.43 -16.13
CA GLU A 83 -26.68 24.42 -15.16
C GLU A 83 -28.18 24.22 -14.89
N LYS A 84 -28.70 24.85 -13.83
CA LYS A 84 -30.13 24.77 -13.51
C LYS A 84 -30.98 25.35 -14.61
N HIS A 85 -32.06 24.67 -14.94
CA HIS A 85 -33.01 25.05 -15.97
C HIS A 85 -34.46 24.82 -15.49
N ASN A 86 -35.44 25.24 -16.27
CA ASN A 86 -36.89 25.16 -15.99
C ASN A 86 -37.68 24.38 -17.06
N PHE A 87 -37.01 23.56 -17.84
CA PHE A 87 -37.69 22.62 -18.73
C PHE A 87 -38.37 21.53 -17.92
N THR A 88 -39.58 21.17 -18.35
CA THR A 88 -40.43 20.17 -17.72
C THR A 88 -40.89 19.11 -18.73
N ILE A 89 -41.32 17.94 -18.23
CA ILE A 89 -41.85 16.89 -19.09
C ILE A 89 -43.08 17.41 -19.85
N GLY A 90 -43.09 17.18 -21.16
CA GLY A 90 -44.11 17.67 -22.07
C GLY A 90 -43.75 19.01 -22.78
N ASP A 91 -42.65 19.63 -22.41
CA ASP A 91 -42.13 20.75 -23.19
C ASP A 91 -41.67 20.27 -24.55
N MET A 92 -42.11 21.00 -25.59
CA MET A 92 -41.56 20.85 -26.92
C MET A 92 -40.50 21.91 -27.11
N VAL A 93 -39.33 21.51 -27.56
CA VAL A 93 -38.17 22.42 -27.73
C VAL A 93 -37.58 22.33 -29.12
N THR A 94 -36.90 23.39 -29.52
CA THR A 94 -35.95 23.39 -30.62
C THR A 94 -34.54 23.39 -30.03
N VAL A 95 -33.68 22.51 -30.48
CA VAL A 95 -32.25 22.53 -30.20
C VAL A 95 -31.63 23.54 -31.19
N GLU A 96 -31.45 24.80 -30.78
CA GLU A 96 -30.82 25.85 -31.63
C GLU A 96 -29.36 25.46 -31.99
N SER A 97 -28.63 24.84 -31.03
CA SER A 97 -27.29 24.34 -31.25
C SER A 97 -26.95 23.26 -30.20
N GLY A 98 -26.40 22.16 -30.65
CA GLY A 98 -25.93 21.07 -29.77
C GLY A 98 -24.80 20.28 -30.39
N THR A 99 -23.73 20.05 -29.63
CA THR A 99 -22.56 19.25 -30.07
C THR A 99 -22.64 17.87 -29.48
N THR A 100 -22.47 16.83 -30.29
CA THR A 100 -22.54 15.44 -29.88
C THR A 100 -21.30 14.97 -29.17
N ALA A 101 -21.48 14.11 -28.18
CA ALA A 101 -20.42 13.30 -27.59
C ALA A 101 -20.98 11.97 -27.10
N THR A 102 -20.13 10.99 -26.94
CA THR A 102 -20.44 9.75 -26.26
C THR A 102 -20.06 9.86 -24.79
N TYR A 103 -21.04 9.71 -23.91
CA TYR A 103 -20.83 9.68 -22.47
C TYR A 103 -21.56 8.50 -21.87
N ASN A 104 -20.92 7.76 -20.95
CA ASN A 104 -21.49 6.54 -20.37
C ASN A 104 -21.99 5.52 -21.44
N LYS A 105 -21.26 5.38 -22.53
CA LYS A 105 -21.57 4.57 -23.71
C LYS A 105 -22.81 5.04 -24.52
N CYS A 106 -23.50 6.09 -24.11
CA CYS A 106 -24.63 6.66 -24.83
C CYS A 106 -24.29 7.98 -25.51
N ARG A 107 -24.96 8.26 -26.65
CA ARG A 107 -24.84 9.53 -27.35
C ARG A 107 -25.62 10.60 -26.63
N GLN A 108 -25.01 11.78 -26.46
CA GLN A 108 -25.67 12.95 -25.86
C GLN A 108 -25.21 14.26 -26.52
N PHE A 109 -25.95 15.33 -26.26
CA PHE A 109 -25.43 16.68 -26.47
C PHE A 109 -24.62 17.13 -25.25
N THR A 110 -23.46 17.75 -25.52
CA THR A 110 -22.54 18.22 -24.46
C THR A 110 -23.00 19.53 -23.82
N LYS A 111 -22.35 19.91 -22.73
CA LYS A 111 -22.52 21.22 -22.09
C LYS A 111 -22.43 22.37 -23.09
N GLY A 112 -23.38 23.31 -22.98
CA GLY A 112 -23.53 24.43 -23.89
C GLY A 112 -24.56 24.21 -24.99
N VAL A 113 -25.27 23.06 -24.97
CA VAL A 113 -26.46 22.89 -25.80
C VAL A 113 -27.45 24.02 -25.53
N LYS A 114 -27.99 24.60 -26.59
CA LYS A 114 -28.99 25.68 -26.52
C LYS A 114 -30.35 25.13 -26.88
N LEU A 115 -31.28 25.23 -25.96
CA LEU A 115 -32.65 24.79 -26.10
C LEU A 115 -33.60 25.95 -25.97
N VAL A 116 -34.57 26.03 -26.88
CA VAL A 116 -35.65 27.02 -26.82
C VAL A 116 -36.98 26.30 -26.74
N LYS A 117 -37.74 26.61 -25.70
CA LYS A 117 -39.08 26.05 -25.51
C LYS A 117 -40.03 26.72 -26.52
N THR A 118 -40.69 25.92 -27.33
CA THR A 118 -41.61 26.37 -28.38
C THR A 118 -43.06 26.11 -28.03
N TRP A 119 -43.32 25.08 -27.20
CA TRP A 119 -44.69 24.73 -26.81
C TRP A 119 -44.65 23.82 -25.52
N HIS A 120 -45.81 23.61 -24.88
CA HIS A 120 -45.95 22.68 -23.79
C HIS A 120 -47.27 21.88 -23.93
N GLY A 121 -47.21 20.58 -23.76
CA GLY A 121 -48.35 19.73 -23.84
C GLY A 121 -48.26 18.56 -22.84
N LYS A 122 -49.32 17.75 -22.80
CA LYS A 122 -49.33 16.54 -21.96
C LYS A 122 -48.52 15.46 -22.66
N PHE A 123 -47.48 14.97 -21.97
CA PHE A 123 -46.72 13.79 -22.39
C PHE A 123 -47.13 12.59 -21.53
N LYS A 124 -47.51 11.48 -22.17
CA LYS A 124 -47.82 10.25 -21.48
C LYS A 124 -46.62 9.33 -21.58
N GLN A 125 -46.01 9.01 -20.45
CA GLN A 125 -44.89 8.05 -20.40
C GLN A 125 -45.36 6.68 -20.92
N PRO A 126 -44.47 5.95 -21.65
CA PRO A 126 -44.77 4.55 -22.01
C PRO A 126 -44.89 3.69 -20.76
N LYS A 127 -45.35 2.45 -20.89
CA LYS A 127 -45.29 1.48 -19.80
C LYS A 127 -43.81 1.12 -19.58
N PRO A 128 -43.28 1.25 -18.34
CA PRO A 128 -41.88 0.91 -18.10
C PRO A 128 -41.64 -0.60 -18.23
N ALA A 129 -40.53 -0.98 -18.83
CA ALA A 129 -40.08 -2.37 -18.79
C ALA A 129 -39.61 -2.69 -17.36
N GLN A 130 -40.12 -3.81 -16.83
CA GLN A 130 -39.68 -4.26 -15.50
C GLN A 130 -38.26 -4.88 -15.62
N PHE A 131 -37.28 -4.27 -14.95
CA PHE A 131 -35.90 -4.74 -14.92
C PHE A 131 -35.66 -5.56 -13.65
N THR A 132 -35.23 -6.79 -13.86
CA THR A 132 -34.68 -7.66 -12.81
C THR A 132 -33.17 -7.45 -12.72
N ALA A 133 -32.52 -7.99 -11.69
CA ALA A 133 -31.04 -8.01 -11.58
C ALA A 133 -30.37 -8.57 -12.85
N LYS A 134 -30.95 -9.64 -13.44
CA LYS A 134 -30.43 -10.22 -14.68
C LYS A 134 -30.55 -9.29 -15.88
N ASP A 135 -31.63 -8.51 -15.97
CA ASP A 135 -31.80 -7.53 -17.05
C ASP A 135 -30.82 -6.37 -16.91
N ILE A 136 -30.53 -5.95 -15.68
CA ILE A 136 -29.53 -4.94 -15.36
C ILE A 136 -28.15 -5.45 -15.75
N ASP A 137 -27.77 -6.66 -15.35
CA ASP A 137 -26.49 -7.27 -15.71
C ASP A 137 -26.32 -7.42 -17.22
N ALA A 138 -27.41 -7.68 -17.95
CA ALA A 138 -27.39 -7.75 -19.41
C ALA A 138 -27.16 -6.35 -20.02
N TYR A 139 -27.89 -5.33 -19.55
CA TYR A 139 -27.73 -3.95 -19.99
C TYR A 139 -26.32 -3.40 -19.75
N MET A 140 -25.73 -3.71 -18.61
CA MET A 140 -24.36 -3.27 -18.27
C MET A 140 -23.28 -3.84 -19.22
N LYS A 141 -23.54 -5.00 -19.84
CA LYS A 141 -22.62 -5.64 -20.81
C LYS A 141 -22.74 -5.08 -22.23
N GLU A 142 -23.77 -4.31 -22.53
CA GLU A 142 -23.95 -3.68 -23.83
C GLU A 142 -22.82 -2.67 -24.11
N THR A 143 -22.30 -2.67 -25.31
CA THR A 143 -21.25 -1.73 -25.74
C THR A 143 -21.84 -0.37 -26.13
N THR A 144 -23.06 -0.37 -26.62
CA THR A 144 -23.88 0.80 -27.00
C THR A 144 -25.28 0.60 -26.45
N PRO A 145 -25.48 0.84 -25.14
CA PRO A 145 -26.77 0.60 -24.52
C PRO A 145 -27.83 1.59 -25.04
N GLU A 146 -29.02 1.09 -25.27
CA GLU A 146 -30.14 1.90 -25.70
C GLU A 146 -30.73 2.69 -24.51
N ILE A 147 -31.23 3.88 -24.79
CA ILE A 147 -32.05 4.65 -23.85
C ILE A 147 -33.40 3.96 -23.73
N LYS A 148 -33.72 3.42 -22.55
CA LYS A 148 -34.93 2.64 -22.29
C LYS A 148 -35.71 3.20 -21.09
N TYR A 149 -37.03 3.17 -21.15
CA TYR A 149 -37.89 3.47 -20.01
C TYR A 149 -38.11 2.21 -19.19
N VAL A 150 -37.59 2.19 -17.98
CA VAL A 150 -37.57 0.97 -17.14
C VAL A 150 -38.14 1.24 -15.75
N SER A 151 -38.44 0.17 -15.01
CA SER A 151 -38.78 0.22 -13.59
C SER A 151 -38.08 -0.91 -12.86
N PHE A 152 -37.53 -0.59 -11.69
CA PHE A 152 -36.91 -1.54 -10.76
C PHE A 152 -37.05 -1.04 -9.33
N SER A 153 -36.80 -1.94 -8.35
CA SER A 153 -36.84 -1.60 -6.92
C SER A 153 -35.47 -1.81 -6.31
N GLY A 154 -35.17 -1.05 -5.26
CA GLY A 154 -33.93 -1.14 -4.51
C GLY A 154 -33.90 -0.18 -3.33
N VAL A 155 -32.79 -0.13 -2.62
CA VAL A 155 -32.54 0.78 -1.50
C VAL A 155 -31.83 2.02 -2.01
N LEU A 156 -32.43 3.19 -1.87
CA LEU A 156 -31.83 4.46 -2.27
C LEU A 156 -30.93 4.98 -1.15
N SER A 157 -29.69 5.27 -1.49
CA SER A 157 -28.70 5.86 -0.59
C SER A 157 -28.11 7.16 -1.17
N VAL A 158 -27.84 8.12 -0.28
CA VAL A 158 -27.25 9.40 -0.64
C VAL A 158 -25.88 9.53 0.01
N SER A 159 -24.84 9.76 -0.79
CA SER A 159 -23.48 10.03 -0.31
C SER A 159 -22.95 11.30 -0.95
N GLY A 160 -22.96 12.40 -0.22
CA GLY A 160 -22.62 13.72 -0.75
C GLY A 160 -23.53 14.14 -1.90
N ASN A 161 -22.95 14.28 -3.10
CA ASN A 161 -23.71 14.65 -4.31
C ASN A 161 -24.27 13.43 -5.06
N TYR A 162 -23.91 12.23 -4.69
CA TYR A 162 -24.29 11.00 -5.39
C TYR A 162 -25.55 10.40 -4.77
N VAL A 163 -26.49 10.04 -5.63
CA VAL A 163 -27.71 9.31 -5.27
C VAL A 163 -27.66 7.96 -5.99
N ASN A 164 -27.61 6.89 -5.23
CA ASN A 164 -27.47 5.55 -5.74
C ASN A 164 -28.63 4.67 -5.27
N VAL A 165 -29.02 3.69 -6.09
CA VAL A 165 -29.96 2.66 -5.72
C VAL A 165 -29.30 1.31 -5.81
N GLU A 166 -29.16 0.66 -4.67
CA GLU A 166 -28.66 -0.72 -4.56
C GLU A 166 -29.82 -1.68 -4.86
N ILE A 167 -29.59 -2.62 -5.75
CA ILE A 167 -30.62 -3.52 -6.27
C ILE A 167 -30.24 -4.95 -5.89
N ASP A 168 -31.15 -5.65 -5.22
CA ASP A 168 -30.89 -7.02 -4.79
C ASP A 168 -30.61 -7.97 -5.96
N GLY A 169 -29.61 -8.82 -5.81
CA GLY A 169 -29.21 -9.85 -6.77
C GLY A 169 -28.29 -9.39 -7.89
N THR A 170 -27.74 -8.17 -7.82
CA THR A 170 -26.70 -7.67 -8.72
C THR A 170 -25.70 -6.79 -7.97
N ASP A 171 -24.43 -6.79 -8.41
CA ASP A 171 -23.40 -5.86 -7.92
C ASP A 171 -23.46 -4.50 -8.66
N ASN A 172 -24.34 -4.37 -9.66
CA ASN A 172 -24.51 -3.13 -10.40
C ASN A 172 -25.46 -2.18 -9.64
N ILE A 173 -25.16 -0.90 -9.68
CA ILE A 173 -25.82 0.16 -8.93
C ILE A 173 -26.52 1.09 -9.92
N ALA A 174 -27.77 1.46 -9.67
CA ALA A 174 -28.39 2.54 -10.43
C ALA A 174 -27.98 3.90 -9.83
N SER A 175 -27.35 4.74 -10.64
CA SER A 175 -26.93 6.09 -10.25
C SER A 175 -27.89 7.13 -10.82
N ILE A 176 -28.31 8.03 -9.95
CA ILE A 176 -29.25 9.10 -10.29
C ILE A 176 -28.48 10.43 -10.17
N ASP A 177 -28.15 11.02 -11.31
CA ASP A 177 -27.37 12.25 -11.32
C ASP A 177 -28.25 13.50 -11.20
N TYR A 178 -27.68 14.54 -10.59
CA TYR A 178 -28.23 15.91 -10.57
C TYR A 178 -29.63 16.03 -9.95
N MET A 179 -29.86 15.36 -8.82
CA MET A 179 -31.11 15.50 -8.08
C MET A 179 -31.11 16.68 -7.11
N SER A 180 -32.29 17.21 -6.80
CA SER A 180 -32.48 18.27 -5.80
C SER A 180 -32.20 17.75 -4.38
N ASP A 181 -31.83 18.68 -3.48
CA ASP A 181 -31.61 18.31 -2.08
C ASP A 181 -32.89 17.80 -1.40
N GLU A 182 -34.07 18.36 -1.78
CA GLU A 182 -35.37 17.86 -1.31
C GLU A 182 -35.60 16.39 -1.71
N PHE A 183 -35.20 15.99 -2.92
CA PHE A 183 -35.29 14.59 -3.36
C PHE A 183 -34.36 13.71 -2.51
N LYS A 184 -33.13 14.16 -2.29
CA LYS A 184 -32.13 13.43 -1.49
C LYS A 184 -32.63 13.23 -0.05
N GLU A 185 -33.10 14.27 0.60
CA GLU A 185 -33.61 14.22 1.98
C GLU A 185 -34.82 13.29 2.10
N LYS A 186 -35.73 13.34 1.12
CA LYS A 186 -36.97 12.57 1.15
C LYS A 186 -36.77 11.06 1.02
N TYR A 187 -35.83 10.62 0.19
CA TYR A 187 -35.72 9.21 -0.17
C TYR A 187 -34.46 8.52 0.37
N ASN A 188 -33.59 9.25 1.06
CA ASN A 188 -32.36 8.64 1.60
C ASN A 188 -32.68 7.52 2.59
N ASN A 189 -32.05 6.36 2.38
CA ASN A 189 -32.27 5.14 3.16
C ASN A 189 -33.72 4.58 3.09
N HIS A 190 -34.38 4.76 1.94
CA HIS A 190 -35.72 4.19 1.70
C HIS A 190 -35.68 3.10 0.64
N ASN A 191 -36.55 2.09 0.81
CA ASN A 191 -36.90 1.19 -0.27
C ASN A 191 -37.73 1.95 -1.29
N VAL A 192 -37.26 1.99 -2.52
CA VAL A 192 -37.97 2.72 -3.59
C VAL A 192 -38.25 1.82 -4.79
N THR A 193 -39.30 2.12 -5.51
CA THR A 193 -39.50 1.63 -6.87
C THR A 193 -39.37 2.82 -7.80
N ILE A 194 -38.37 2.80 -8.66
CA ILE A 194 -38.09 3.88 -9.60
C ILE A 194 -38.60 3.49 -10.98
N SER A 195 -39.30 4.44 -11.62
CA SER A 195 -39.55 4.36 -13.05
C SER A 195 -38.85 5.53 -13.72
N GLY A 196 -38.02 5.27 -14.71
CA GLY A 196 -37.19 6.31 -15.31
C GLY A 196 -36.51 5.87 -16.62
N TRP A 197 -35.80 6.79 -17.22
CA TRP A 197 -35.08 6.60 -18.48
C TRP A 197 -33.62 6.32 -18.22
N LEU A 198 -33.14 5.17 -18.69
CA LEU A 198 -31.71 4.87 -18.69
C LEU A 198 -31.00 5.80 -19.66
N THR A 199 -29.82 6.32 -19.25
CA THR A 199 -29.01 7.26 -20.04
C THR A 199 -27.59 6.74 -20.29
N GLY A 200 -27.31 5.49 -19.92
CA GLY A 200 -26.04 4.81 -20.18
C GLY A 200 -25.52 4.01 -19.02
N SER A 201 -24.30 3.50 -19.20
CA SER A 201 -23.60 2.70 -18.17
C SER A 201 -22.10 2.93 -18.20
N TYR A 202 -21.47 2.91 -17.01
CA TYR A 202 -20.03 2.98 -16.88
C TYR A 202 -19.56 2.21 -15.64
N ASN A 203 -18.58 1.33 -15.78
CA ASN A 203 -18.13 0.40 -14.74
C ASN A 203 -19.32 -0.40 -14.16
N THR A 204 -19.60 -0.25 -12.88
CA THR A 204 -20.73 -0.89 -12.18
C THR A 204 -21.97 0.02 -12.07
N TYR A 205 -21.96 1.19 -12.69
CA TYR A 205 -23.03 2.17 -12.59
C TYR A 205 -23.91 2.17 -13.84
N MET A 206 -25.22 2.02 -13.63
CA MET A 206 -26.28 2.24 -14.60
C MET A 206 -26.91 3.60 -14.32
N TYR A 207 -26.89 4.51 -15.27
CA TYR A 207 -27.39 5.88 -15.09
C TYR A 207 -28.86 5.99 -15.48
N ILE A 208 -29.64 6.67 -14.65
CA ILE A 208 -31.09 6.82 -14.85
C ILE A 208 -31.56 8.24 -14.48
N ILE A 209 -32.48 8.79 -15.30
CA ILE A 209 -33.25 9.98 -14.93
C ILE A 209 -34.61 9.49 -14.44
N PRO A 210 -34.94 9.60 -13.15
CA PRO A 210 -36.23 9.16 -12.61
C PRO A 210 -37.37 10.08 -13.10
N VAL A 211 -38.51 9.47 -13.40
CA VAL A 211 -39.74 10.15 -13.76
C VAL A 211 -40.74 9.99 -12.64
N ASP A 212 -40.78 8.82 -12.05
CA ASP A 212 -41.64 8.50 -10.91
C ASP A 212 -40.87 7.68 -9.88
N VAL A 213 -41.08 8.01 -8.60
CA VAL A 213 -40.44 7.30 -7.48
C VAL A 213 -41.53 6.99 -6.46
N LYS A 214 -41.86 5.72 -6.37
CA LYS A 214 -42.73 5.22 -5.34
C LYS A 214 -41.89 4.91 -4.10
N ASP A 215 -42.22 5.57 -3.00
CA ASP A 215 -41.70 5.28 -1.68
C ASP A 215 -42.36 4.01 -1.12
N ASN A 216 -41.55 3.01 -0.78
CA ASN A 216 -41.96 1.76 -0.16
C ASN A 216 -41.62 1.72 1.35
N GLY A 217 -41.21 2.85 1.92
CA GLY A 217 -40.86 3.03 3.34
C GLY A 217 -39.36 2.97 3.61
N GLU A 218 -38.99 3.36 4.81
CA GLU A 218 -37.59 3.27 5.26
C GLU A 218 -37.03 1.87 5.10
N TYR A 219 -35.78 1.77 4.65
CA TYR A 219 -35.10 0.49 4.61
C TYR A 219 -34.93 -0.05 6.01
N GLN A 220 -35.50 -1.20 6.25
CA GLN A 220 -35.29 -1.94 7.50
C GLN A 220 -34.26 -3.00 7.24
N GLU A 221 -33.10 -2.85 7.87
CA GLU A 221 -32.07 -3.87 7.82
C GLU A 221 -32.62 -5.21 8.30
N TYR A 222 -32.32 -6.27 7.55
CA TYR A 222 -32.69 -7.62 7.93
C TYR A 222 -32.04 -8.00 9.25
N VAL A 223 -32.82 -8.40 10.23
CA VAL A 223 -32.35 -8.96 11.49
C VAL A 223 -32.67 -10.47 11.47
N PRO A 224 -31.68 -11.36 11.59
CA PRO A 224 -31.91 -12.79 11.64
C PRO A 224 -32.90 -13.19 12.74
N GLU A 225 -33.76 -14.16 12.45
CA GLU A 225 -34.71 -14.67 13.44
C GLU A 225 -34.00 -15.25 14.66
N GLY A 226 -34.46 -14.95 15.86
CA GLY A 226 -33.85 -15.37 17.11
C GLY A 226 -32.57 -14.61 17.50
N ALA A 227 -32.24 -13.50 16.82
CA ALA A 227 -31.10 -12.69 17.18
C ALA A 227 -31.24 -12.08 18.58
N ILE A 228 -30.30 -12.44 19.45
CA ILE A 228 -30.08 -11.74 20.73
C ILE A 228 -29.33 -10.44 20.46
N PHE A 229 -28.34 -10.52 19.60
CA PHE A 229 -27.61 -9.38 19.05
C PHE A 229 -27.22 -9.67 17.60
N TYR A 230 -27.36 -8.67 16.73
CA TYR A 230 -26.91 -8.71 15.35
C TYR A 230 -26.40 -7.34 14.94
N SER A 231 -25.28 -7.31 14.23
CA SER A 231 -24.75 -6.12 13.56
C SER A 231 -24.04 -6.51 12.27
N SER A 232 -24.47 -5.92 11.16
CA SER A 232 -23.77 -5.97 9.86
C SER A 232 -22.77 -4.83 9.70
N PHE A 233 -22.77 -3.87 10.61
CA PHE A 233 -22.02 -2.60 10.52
C PHE A 233 -22.39 -1.71 9.33
N ASP A 234 -23.54 -1.91 8.71
CA ASP A 234 -23.95 -1.41 7.38
C ASP A 234 -25.00 -0.29 7.42
N LYS A 235 -25.13 0.45 8.51
CA LYS A 235 -26.10 1.56 8.58
C LYS A 235 -25.90 2.57 7.44
N GLU A 236 -24.65 2.99 7.22
CA GLU A 236 -24.23 3.88 6.13
C GLU A 236 -22.89 3.41 5.57
N LYS A 237 -22.68 3.48 4.25
CA LYS A 237 -21.42 3.06 3.62
C LYS A 237 -20.29 4.03 3.94
N ALA A 238 -19.20 3.54 4.50
CA ALA A 238 -18.00 4.33 4.72
C ALA A 238 -17.34 4.72 3.39
N VAL A 239 -16.88 5.95 3.26
CA VAL A 239 -16.22 6.47 2.05
C VAL A 239 -14.79 6.85 2.38
N GLN A 240 -13.86 6.49 1.49
CA GLN A 240 -12.47 6.89 1.59
C GLN A 240 -12.30 8.35 1.21
N ASP A 241 -11.84 9.18 2.15
CA ASP A 241 -11.59 10.60 1.93
C ASP A 241 -10.35 11.03 2.74
N LYS A 242 -9.26 11.37 2.03
CA LYS A 242 -7.99 11.76 2.67
C LYS A 242 -8.01 13.18 3.22
N ASP A 243 -8.86 14.03 2.69
CA ASP A 243 -8.97 15.41 3.14
C ASP A 243 -9.83 15.51 4.40
N LYS A 244 -10.87 14.67 4.50
CA LYS A 244 -11.75 14.58 5.65
C LYS A 244 -11.15 13.76 6.80
N TYR A 245 -10.59 12.59 6.49
CA TYR A 245 -10.03 11.66 7.48
C TYR A 245 -8.51 11.66 7.38
N GLN A 246 -7.83 12.30 8.31
CA GLN A 246 -6.36 12.42 8.34
C GLN A 246 -5.65 11.12 8.74
N THR A 247 -6.18 9.99 8.31
CA THR A 247 -5.56 8.67 8.48
C THR A 247 -4.67 8.33 7.28
N ALA A 248 -3.71 7.43 7.47
CA ALA A 248 -2.71 7.09 6.43
C ALA A 248 -3.31 6.70 5.07
N LYS A 249 -4.54 6.17 5.05
CA LYS A 249 -5.25 5.77 3.83
C LYS A 249 -6.56 6.53 3.58
N GLY A 250 -6.92 7.49 4.42
CA GLY A 250 -8.16 8.28 4.28
C GLY A 250 -9.44 7.52 4.60
N TRP A 251 -9.38 6.40 5.31
CA TRP A 251 -10.55 5.73 5.86
C TRP A 251 -10.84 6.25 7.27
N PRO A 252 -12.12 6.41 7.68
CA PRO A 252 -12.43 6.87 9.02
C PRO A 252 -12.00 5.86 10.10
N ALA A 253 -11.52 6.39 11.21
CA ALA A 253 -11.51 5.65 12.47
C ALA A 253 -12.97 5.50 12.98
N LEU A 254 -13.23 4.54 13.87
CA LEU A 254 -14.61 4.28 14.31
C LEU A 254 -15.26 5.50 14.97
N GLU A 255 -14.50 6.30 15.72
CA GLU A 255 -14.96 7.54 16.37
C GLU A 255 -15.27 8.68 15.40
N GLN A 256 -14.88 8.56 14.12
CA GLN A 256 -15.08 9.59 13.10
C GLN A 256 -16.29 9.35 12.21
N PHE A 257 -16.96 8.19 12.36
CA PHE A 257 -18.06 7.80 11.48
C PHE A 257 -19.00 6.81 12.17
N ASP A 258 -20.23 7.24 12.43
CA ASP A 258 -21.25 6.46 13.14
C ASP A 258 -22.07 5.51 12.24
N GLY A 259 -21.82 5.55 10.94
CA GLY A 259 -22.54 4.74 9.96
C GLY A 259 -22.33 3.22 10.06
N TRP A 260 -21.44 2.77 10.94
CA TRP A 260 -21.26 1.35 11.27
C TRP A 260 -22.17 0.87 12.42
N MET A 261 -22.76 1.79 13.19
CA MET A 261 -23.55 1.45 14.39
C MET A 261 -24.99 1.04 14.02
N ASN A 262 -25.25 -0.26 13.99
CA ASN A 262 -26.58 -0.79 13.65
C ASN A 262 -26.98 -2.01 14.49
N GLY A 263 -26.43 -2.16 15.69
CA GLY A 263 -26.73 -3.28 16.58
C GLY A 263 -28.22 -3.42 16.90
N LYS A 264 -28.80 -4.59 16.61
CA LYS A 264 -30.22 -4.95 16.81
C LYS A 264 -30.36 -6.31 17.47
N GLY A 265 -31.55 -6.64 17.94
CA GLY A 265 -31.86 -7.93 18.57
C GLY A 265 -32.52 -7.79 19.94
N SER A 266 -32.99 -8.91 20.50
CA SER A 266 -33.73 -8.92 21.76
C SER A 266 -32.90 -8.48 22.98
N GLY A 267 -31.57 -8.62 22.91
CA GLY A 267 -30.63 -8.22 23.96
C GLY A 267 -29.90 -6.90 23.68
N ALA A 268 -30.23 -6.19 22.59
CA ALA A 268 -29.47 -5.05 22.10
C ALA A 268 -29.82 -3.70 22.75
N ALA A 269 -30.90 -3.61 23.54
CA ALA A 269 -31.45 -2.34 24.02
C ALA A 269 -30.46 -1.43 24.80
N ASN A 270 -29.48 -2.00 25.49
CA ASN A 270 -28.50 -1.28 26.29
C ASN A 270 -27.05 -1.48 25.77
N VAL A 271 -26.91 -1.93 24.52
CA VAL A 271 -25.58 -2.18 23.94
C VAL A 271 -24.83 -0.87 23.78
N GLU A 272 -23.56 -0.91 24.20
CA GLU A 272 -22.55 0.11 23.99
C GLU A 272 -21.36 -0.52 23.32
N TYR A 273 -20.47 0.30 22.77
CA TYR A 273 -19.27 -0.18 22.11
C TYR A 273 -18.02 0.46 22.73
N ASP A 274 -17.00 -0.35 22.96
CA ASP A 274 -15.67 0.10 23.34
C ASP A 274 -14.68 -0.39 22.28
N TYR A 275 -13.82 0.49 21.79
CA TYR A 275 -12.90 0.18 20.71
C TYR A 275 -11.59 0.94 20.84
N GLN A 276 -10.52 0.35 20.32
CA GLN A 276 -9.19 0.95 20.29
C GLN A 276 -8.50 0.61 19.00
N GLU A 277 -7.91 1.61 18.33
CA GLU A 277 -7.15 1.49 17.08
C GLU A 277 -7.90 0.67 15.99
N MET A 278 -9.11 1.11 15.69
CA MET A 278 -10.03 0.50 14.73
C MET A 278 -10.38 1.46 13.60
N SER A 279 -10.65 0.93 12.41
CA SER A 279 -11.12 1.69 11.25
C SER A 279 -12.30 0.99 10.59
N VAL A 280 -13.32 1.75 10.20
CA VAL A 280 -14.39 1.22 9.36
C VAL A 280 -14.05 1.42 7.89
N ARG A 281 -14.33 0.41 7.08
CA ARG A 281 -13.99 0.41 5.64
C ARG A 281 -15.06 -0.27 4.82
N SER A 282 -15.23 0.19 3.57
CA SER A 282 -16.11 -0.44 2.59
C SER A 282 -15.36 -1.13 1.45
N ASN A 283 -14.04 -1.26 1.57
CA ASN A 283 -13.26 -2.10 0.67
C ASN A 283 -13.10 -3.52 1.25
N GLN A 284 -12.86 -4.51 0.40
CA GLN A 284 -12.85 -5.93 0.80
C GLN A 284 -14.21 -6.36 1.38
N GLU A 285 -15.28 -6.09 0.68
CA GLU A 285 -16.65 -6.40 1.09
C GLU A 285 -16.82 -7.90 1.41
N SER A 286 -17.72 -8.22 2.38
CA SER A 286 -17.96 -9.59 2.85
C SER A 286 -18.89 -10.40 1.96
N LYS A 287 -19.29 -9.88 0.81
CA LYS A 287 -20.15 -10.55 -0.18
C LYS A 287 -19.44 -10.82 -1.50
N GLY A 288 -20.10 -11.60 -2.39
CA GLY A 288 -19.64 -11.87 -3.75
C GLY A 288 -18.38 -12.74 -3.79
N SER A 289 -17.51 -12.51 -4.78
CA SER A 289 -16.31 -13.33 -5.03
C SER A 289 -15.25 -13.27 -3.92
N LEU A 290 -15.33 -12.29 -3.03
CA LEU A 290 -14.42 -12.13 -1.89
C LEU A 290 -14.85 -12.94 -0.65
N SER A 291 -15.96 -13.69 -0.73
CA SER A 291 -16.52 -14.38 0.42
C SER A 291 -16.71 -15.88 0.18
N CYS A 292 -16.59 -16.67 1.25
CA CYS A 292 -16.99 -18.07 1.33
C CYS A 292 -18.38 -18.25 1.99
N TYR A 293 -19.07 -17.17 2.32
CA TYR A 293 -20.45 -17.16 2.84
C TYR A 293 -21.21 -15.96 2.25
N GLU A 294 -22.51 -15.93 2.38
CA GLU A 294 -23.33 -14.80 1.97
C GLU A 294 -23.27 -13.72 3.07
N GLY A 295 -22.42 -12.71 2.87
CA GLY A 295 -22.22 -11.56 3.76
C GLY A 295 -23.05 -10.36 3.33
N THR A 296 -23.23 -9.37 4.20
CA THR A 296 -24.03 -8.16 3.94
C THR A 296 -23.28 -7.11 3.12
N GLY A 297 -21.99 -6.88 3.38
CA GLY A 297 -21.02 -6.34 2.45
C GLY A 297 -20.94 -4.85 2.21
N LYS A 298 -21.56 -3.94 3.00
CA LYS A 298 -21.27 -2.49 2.83
C LYS A 298 -19.98 -2.08 3.53
N ASN A 299 -19.87 -2.40 4.82
CA ASN A 299 -18.73 -2.05 5.66
C ASN A 299 -18.10 -3.29 6.28
N ASN A 300 -16.94 -3.09 6.83
CA ASN A 300 -16.26 -4.02 7.73
C ASN A 300 -15.35 -3.26 8.69
N LEU A 301 -15.07 -3.83 9.84
CA LEU A 301 -14.19 -3.25 10.85
C LEU A 301 -12.77 -3.80 10.70
N LEU A 302 -11.79 -2.94 10.41
CA LEU A 302 -10.38 -3.29 10.32
C LEU A 302 -9.67 -3.00 11.64
N PHE A 303 -8.91 -3.97 12.12
CA PHE A 303 -8.04 -3.86 13.28
C PHE A 303 -6.72 -3.20 12.89
N CYS A 304 -6.50 -1.93 13.30
CA CYS A 304 -5.42 -1.06 12.83
C CYS A 304 -4.25 -0.91 13.83
N GLY A 305 -4.26 -1.61 14.94
CA GLY A 305 -3.28 -1.48 16.01
C GLY A 305 -1.83 -1.82 15.63
N SER A 306 -0.98 -1.85 16.62
CA SER A 306 0.43 -2.26 16.55
C SER A 306 0.84 -2.89 17.90
N GLU A 307 2.07 -3.41 18.01
CA GLU A 307 2.56 -3.90 19.30
C GLU A 307 2.51 -2.82 20.39
N ALA A 308 2.78 -1.55 20.04
CA ALA A 308 2.74 -0.42 20.98
C ALA A 308 1.33 0.12 21.22
N LYS A 309 0.38 -0.17 20.33
CA LYS A 309 -1.00 0.27 20.38
C LYS A 309 -1.92 -0.91 20.02
N PRO A 310 -2.21 -1.79 20.99
CA PRO A 310 -3.09 -2.93 20.75
C PRO A 310 -4.46 -2.46 20.23
N ASN A 311 -5.12 -3.33 19.50
CA ASN A 311 -6.45 -3.08 18.96
C ASN A 311 -7.48 -3.99 19.60
N GLN A 312 -8.67 -3.47 19.77
CA GLN A 312 -9.81 -4.26 20.21
C GLN A 312 -11.13 -3.61 19.77
N PHE A 313 -12.15 -4.44 19.66
CA PHE A 313 -13.54 -4.05 19.49
C PHE A 313 -14.39 -4.84 20.46
N THR A 314 -15.14 -4.17 21.34
CA THR A 314 -15.98 -4.79 22.35
C THR A 314 -17.43 -4.37 22.17
N ILE A 315 -18.32 -5.35 22.06
CA ILE A 315 -19.75 -5.17 22.15
C ILE A 315 -20.12 -5.34 23.61
N CYS A 316 -20.59 -4.27 24.25
CA CYS A 316 -20.80 -4.19 25.68
C CYS A 316 -22.26 -4.34 26.05
N LYS A 317 -22.55 -4.97 27.19
CA LYS A 317 -23.86 -4.98 27.85
C LYS A 317 -25.00 -5.65 27.05
N ILE A 318 -24.70 -6.70 26.27
CA ILE A 318 -25.75 -7.49 25.64
C ILE A 318 -26.55 -8.21 26.73
N ALA A 319 -27.88 -8.03 26.78
CA ALA A 319 -28.74 -8.79 27.66
C ALA A 319 -28.94 -10.21 27.10
N VAL A 320 -28.61 -11.24 27.87
CA VAL A 320 -28.69 -12.62 27.42
C VAL A 320 -29.80 -13.39 28.17
N PRO A 321 -30.74 -14.02 27.44
CA PRO A 321 -31.85 -14.75 28.04
C PRO A 321 -31.44 -16.17 28.43
N SER A 322 -30.40 -16.73 27.84
CA SER A 322 -29.93 -18.12 28.00
C SER A 322 -28.44 -18.18 28.28
N GLU A 323 -28.01 -19.24 28.97
CA GLU A 323 -26.60 -19.52 29.19
C GLU A 323 -25.96 -20.23 27.99
N LYS A 324 -26.77 -20.93 27.15
CA LYS A 324 -26.33 -21.67 25.99
C LYS A 324 -26.48 -20.82 24.75
N LEU A 325 -25.35 -20.41 24.19
CA LEU A 325 -25.31 -19.42 23.13
C LEU A 325 -24.49 -19.89 21.94
N ARG A 326 -24.79 -19.31 20.77
CA ARG A 326 -24.02 -19.42 19.55
C ARG A 326 -23.65 -18.04 19.06
N LEU A 327 -22.36 -17.81 18.85
CA LEU A 327 -21.82 -16.62 18.18
C LEU A 327 -21.38 -16.99 16.78
N THR A 328 -21.84 -16.23 15.77
CA THR A 328 -21.30 -16.27 14.41
C THR A 328 -20.82 -14.90 14.00
N PHE A 329 -19.77 -14.86 13.19
CA PHE A 329 -19.25 -13.59 12.67
C PHE A 329 -18.46 -13.82 11.38
N GLY A 330 -18.40 -12.81 10.54
CA GLY A 330 -17.51 -12.77 9.40
C GLY A 330 -16.09 -12.39 9.83
N ALA A 331 -15.10 -13.15 9.37
CA ALA A 331 -13.69 -12.88 9.63
C ALA A 331 -12.88 -12.98 8.33
N GLN A 332 -11.97 -12.02 8.11
CA GLN A 332 -11.04 -12.02 6.99
C GLN A 332 -9.63 -11.70 7.48
N TYR A 333 -8.64 -12.39 6.92
CA TYR A 333 -7.24 -11.97 6.94
C TYR A 333 -6.81 -11.64 5.52
N TYR A 334 -6.43 -10.39 5.28
CA TYR A 334 -5.94 -9.96 3.98
C TYR A 334 -4.74 -9.04 4.13
N SER A 335 -3.62 -9.43 3.53
CA SER A 335 -2.41 -8.62 3.40
C SER A 335 -1.89 -8.73 1.97
N GLN A 336 -1.76 -7.61 1.30
CA GLN A 336 -1.27 -7.57 -0.08
C GLN A 336 0.15 -8.18 -0.17
N GLY A 337 0.33 -9.15 -1.07
CA GLY A 337 1.62 -9.81 -1.29
C GLY A 337 1.98 -10.87 -0.24
N SER A 338 1.01 -11.37 0.54
CA SER A 338 1.20 -12.48 1.50
C SER A 338 0.36 -13.70 1.11
N THR A 339 0.60 -14.82 1.80
CA THR A 339 -0.17 -16.06 1.64
C THR A 339 -1.61 -15.97 2.17
N ASN A 340 -1.96 -14.90 2.89
CA ASN A 340 -3.29 -14.65 3.46
C ASN A 340 -3.86 -15.80 4.32
N THR A 341 -3.01 -16.56 5.00
CA THR A 341 -3.45 -17.60 5.92
C THR A 341 -4.05 -16.98 7.17
N PHE A 342 -5.30 -17.30 7.47
CA PHE A 342 -5.96 -16.85 8.69
C PHE A 342 -5.51 -17.69 9.88
N LEU A 343 -5.05 -17.01 10.94
CA LEU A 343 -4.66 -17.65 12.20
C LEU A 343 -5.70 -17.34 13.27
N ARG A 344 -6.52 -18.32 13.66
CA ARG A 344 -7.58 -18.15 14.68
C ARG A 344 -6.99 -17.75 16.03
N CYS A 345 -5.85 -18.32 16.41
CA CYS A 345 -5.15 -17.97 17.63
C CYS A 345 -4.54 -16.57 17.65
N ALA A 346 -4.57 -15.87 16.50
CA ALA A 346 -4.17 -14.48 16.37
C ALA A 346 -5.35 -13.49 16.28
N PHE A 347 -6.58 -14.01 16.08
CA PHE A 347 -7.80 -13.22 16.10
C PHE A 347 -8.69 -13.74 17.23
N LEU A 348 -8.61 -13.10 18.38
CA LEU A 348 -9.15 -13.60 19.63
C LEU A 348 -10.56 -13.09 19.87
N VAL A 349 -11.45 -13.97 20.34
CA VAL A 349 -12.77 -13.65 20.86
C VAL A 349 -12.81 -13.99 22.34
N GLN A 350 -13.07 -13.02 23.20
CA GLN A 350 -13.14 -13.20 24.64
C GLN A 350 -14.47 -12.70 25.19
N LEU A 351 -14.95 -13.31 26.24
CA LEU A 351 -16.22 -13.02 26.89
C LEU A 351 -16.01 -12.48 28.30
N SER A 352 -16.92 -11.62 28.73
CA SER A 352 -16.98 -11.12 30.11
C SER A 352 -18.44 -10.88 30.53
N ASN A 353 -18.71 -10.96 31.81
CA ASN A 353 -20.01 -10.56 32.37
C ASN A 353 -20.01 -9.16 33.02
N ASP A 354 -18.85 -8.58 33.22
CA ASP A 354 -18.64 -7.31 33.91
C ASP A 354 -17.80 -6.28 33.10
N GLY A 355 -17.28 -6.69 31.93
CA GLY A 355 -16.38 -5.90 31.08
C GLY A 355 -14.95 -5.73 31.64
N LYS A 356 -14.62 -6.37 32.75
CA LYS A 356 -13.32 -6.28 33.43
C LYS A 356 -12.60 -7.62 33.51
N THR A 357 -13.35 -8.67 33.84
CA THR A 357 -12.83 -10.04 34.03
C THR A 357 -13.14 -10.86 32.81
N TRP A 358 -12.13 -11.15 31.99
CA TRP A 358 -12.28 -11.81 30.69
C TRP A 358 -12.03 -13.32 30.76
N SER A 359 -12.74 -14.07 29.93
CA SER A 359 -12.48 -15.50 29.71
C SER A 359 -11.18 -15.73 28.93
N PRO A 360 -10.66 -16.95 28.87
CA PRO A 360 -9.81 -17.39 27.80
C PRO A 360 -10.46 -17.08 26.44
N ALA A 361 -9.68 -17.05 25.37
CA ALA A 361 -10.23 -16.94 24.02
C ALA A 361 -11.14 -18.12 23.73
N LEU A 362 -12.30 -17.85 23.09
CA LEU A 362 -13.17 -18.88 22.56
C LEU A 362 -12.52 -19.58 21.38
N ASP A 363 -12.67 -20.91 21.32
CA ASP A 363 -12.46 -21.62 20.05
C ASP A 363 -13.65 -21.40 19.13
N TYR A 364 -13.37 -21.22 17.85
CA TYR A 364 -14.35 -21.12 16.79
C TYR A 364 -13.85 -21.82 15.52
N ASP A 365 -14.73 -22.22 14.64
CA ASP A 365 -14.41 -22.87 13.38
C ASP A 365 -15.00 -22.13 12.19
N PHE A 366 -14.53 -22.46 10.99
CA PHE A 366 -15.01 -21.89 9.72
C PHE A 366 -15.84 -22.89 8.89
N GLY A 367 -16.29 -23.99 9.48
CA GLY A 367 -17.14 -24.97 8.78
C GLY A 367 -16.46 -25.67 7.61
N GLY A 368 -15.15 -25.96 7.69
CA GLY A 368 -14.39 -26.69 6.67
C GLY A 368 -13.65 -25.81 5.65
N VAL A 369 -13.70 -24.48 5.79
CA VAL A 369 -12.94 -23.55 4.91
C VAL A 369 -11.75 -22.87 5.64
N GLU A 370 -11.20 -23.55 6.67
CA GLU A 370 -10.19 -23.01 7.55
C GLU A 370 -8.87 -22.63 6.83
N ASN A 371 -8.45 -23.45 5.88
CA ASN A 371 -7.10 -23.38 5.31
C ASN A 371 -7.06 -22.85 3.87
N THR A 372 -7.96 -21.96 3.51
CA THR A 372 -7.92 -21.33 2.19
C THR A 372 -7.04 -20.08 2.22
N PRO A 373 -5.85 -20.06 1.57
CA PRO A 373 -4.90 -18.94 1.66
C PRO A 373 -5.21 -17.80 0.68
N ASP A 374 -6.46 -17.55 0.37
CA ASP A 374 -6.92 -16.65 -0.68
C ASP A 374 -7.35 -15.26 -0.20
N GLY A 375 -7.32 -15.03 1.12
CA GLY A 375 -7.76 -13.77 1.71
C GLY A 375 -9.27 -13.54 1.71
N LYS A 376 -10.09 -14.57 1.45
CA LYS A 376 -11.55 -14.46 1.44
C LYS A 376 -12.13 -14.41 2.85
N TRP A 377 -13.32 -13.83 2.92
CA TRP A 377 -14.15 -13.86 4.11
C TRP A 377 -14.65 -15.26 4.44
N ARG A 378 -14.66 -15.59 5.73
CA ARG A 378 -15.17 -16.85 6.27
C ARG A 378 -16.15 -16.56 7.38
N ARG A 379 -17.19 -17.37 7.51
CA ARG A 379 -18.09 -17.32 8.65
C ARG A 379 -17.52 -18.16 9.79
N ALA A 380 -17.15 -17.50 10.87
CA ALA A 380 -16.75 -18.14 12.12
C ALA A 380 -17.98 -18.54 12.95
N THR A 381 -17.92 -19.65 13.65
CA THR A 381 -18.96 -20.16 14.55
C THR A 381 -18.34 -20.64 15.86
N ALA A 382 -18.89 -20.15 16.97
CA ALA A 382 -18.52 -20.61 18.33
C ALA A 382 -19.77 -20.95 19.12
N ASP A 383 -19.87 -22.21 19.60
CA ASP A 383 -20.88 -22.65 20.54
C ASP A 383 -20.30 -22.66 21.95
N PHE A 384 -20.99 -22.05 22.92
CA PHE A 384 -20.48 -21.96 24.29
C PHE A 384 -21.59 -21.94 25.35
N THR A 385 -21.17 -22.20 26.59
CA THR A 385 -22.04 -22.17 27.77
C THR A 385 -21.47 -21.19 28.79
N LEU A 386 -22.27 -20.17 29.12
CA LEU A 386 -21.93 -19.19 30.15
C LEU A 386 -22.10 -19.77 31.57
N PRO A 387 -21.40 -19.23 32.55
CA PRO A 387 -21.67 -19.53 33.96
C PRO A 387 -23.13 -19.26 34.33
N ALA A 388 -23.68 -20.13 35.19
CA ALA A 388 -25.08 -20.03 35.62
C ALA A 388 -25.42 -18.64 36.19
N GLY A 389 -26.58 -18.10 35.76
CA GLY A 389 -27.07 -16.80 36.19
C GLY A 389 -26.46 -15.60 35.51
N THR A 390 -25.63 -15.78 34.51
CA THR A 390 -25.12 -14.67 33.68
C THR A 390 -26.29 -13.99 32.94
N LYS A 391 -26.47 -12.68 33.10
CA LYS A 391 -27.54 -11.90 32.49
C LYS A 391 -27.04 -10.86 31.50
N THR A 392 -25.76 -10.51 31.59
CA THR A 392 -25.11 -9.50 30.75
C THR A 392 -23.85 -10.08 30.15
N LEU A 393 -23.64 -9.84 28.88
CA LEU A 393 -22.48 -10.34 28.13
C LEU A 393 -21.75 -9.16 27.47
N PHE A 394 -20.44 -9.25 27.53
CA PHE A 394 -19.51 -8.44 26.75
C PHE A 394 -18.75 -9.39 25.83
N ILE A 395 -18.63 -9.03 24.57
CA ILE A 395 -17.89 -9.79 23.55
C ILE A 395 -16.77 -8.91 23.02
N ARG A 396 -15.51 -9.34 23.24
CA ARG A 396 -14.34 -8.61 22.77
C ARG A 396 -13.64 -9.38 21.66
N PHE A 397 -13.45 -8.70 20.56
CA PHE A 397 -12.58 -9.12 19.46
C PHE A 397 -11.25 -8.38 19.56
N SER A 398 -10.14 -9.07 19.35
CA SER A 398 -8.81 -8.45 19.29
C SER A 398 -7.92 -9.18 18.30
N SER A 399 -6.97 -8.47 17.70
CA SER A 399 -6.09 -9.04 16.68
C SER A 399 -4.62 -8.84 17.04
N LYS A 400 -3.82 -9.90 16.93
CA LYS A 400 -2.36 -9.86 16.97
C LYS A 400 -1.77 -9.58 15.56
N ASN A 401 -2.56 -9.75 14.49
CA ASN A 401 -2.21 -9.44 13.10
C ASN A 401 -2.69 -8.03 12.73
N PHE A 402 -1.98 -7.02 13.18
CA PHE A 402 -2.34 -5.61 13.03
C PHE A 402 -2.51 -5.20 11.56
N SER A 403 -3.57 -4.43 11.28
CA SER A 403 -3.92 -3.89 9.96
C SER A 403 -4.24 -4.93 8.87
N THR A 404 -4.56 -6.15 9.23
CA THR A 404 -4.85 -7.25 8.31
C THR A 404 -6.14 -7.99 8.61
N ASN A 405 -6.49 -8.18 9.89
CA ASN A 405 -7.75 -8.82 10.27
C ASN A 405 -8.93 -7.85 10.19
N ARG A 406 -10.07 -8.41 9.77
CA ARG A 406 -11.34 -7.69 9.65
C ARG A 406 -12.47 -8.50 10.27
N LEU A 407 -13.49 -7.79 10.75
CA LEU A 407 -14.70 -8.31 11.37
C LEU A 407 -15.92 -7.79 10.65
N ASP A 408 -16.92 -8.66 10.47
CA ASP A 408 -18.22 -8.30 9.88
C ASP A 408 -19.34 -9.25 10.40
N ASP A 409 -20.60 -8.93 10.14
CA ASP A 409 -21.79 -9.79 10.34
C ASP A 409 -21.83 -10.51 11.70
N VAL A 410 -21.68 -9.77 12.80
CA VAL A 410 -21.72 -10.37 14.15
C VAL A 410 -23.14 -10.72 14.56
N LEU A 411 -23.40 -12.00 14.83
CA LEU A 411 -24.70 -12.52 15.27
C LEU A 411 -24.54 -13.39 16.51
N LEU A 412 -25.28 -13.07 17.57
CA LEU A 412 -25.46 -13.88 18.77
C LEU A 412 -26.88 -14.40 18.84
N THR A 413 -27.05 -15.72 18.99
CA THR A 413 -28.34 -16.41 19.15
C THR A 413 -28.33 -17.33 20.34
N GLU A 414 -29.46 -17.86 20.73
CA GLU A 414 -29.51 -19.08 21.53
C GLU A 414 -28.86 -20.23 20.77
N GLY A 415 -28.24 -21.15 21.52
CA GLY A 415 -27.53 -22.30 20.97
C GLY A 415 -27.75 -23.55 21.82
N ASN A 416 -27.10 -24.63 21.43
CA ASN A 416 -27.17 -25.89 22.19
C ASN A 416 -26.17 -25.97 23.35
N GLY A 417 -25.36 -24.90 23.52
CA GLY A 417 -24.20 -24.92 24.42
C GLY A 417 -22.99 -25.54 23.73
N GLY A 418 -21.84 -25.42 24.36
CA GLY A 418 -20.54 -25.87 23.81
C GLY A 418 -19.46 -25.73 24.87
N GLN A 419 -18.30 -25.16 24.51
CA GLN A 419 -17.23 -24.93 25.45
C GLN A 419 -17.69 -24.15 26.68
N ALA A 420 -17.31 -24.58 27.87
CA ALA A 420 -17.63 -23.89 29.12
C ALA A 420 -16.80 -22.61 29.23
N VAL A 421 -17.49 -21.47 29.48
CA VAL A 421 -16.85 -20.17 29.69
C VAL A 421 -16.47 -20.02 31.17
N GLU A 422 -15.22 -19.67 31.45
CA GLU A 422 -14.70 -19.39 32.78
C GLU A 422 -14.09 -18.00 32.83
N PHE A 423 -14.80 -17.04 33.42
CA PHE A 423 -14.30 -15.66 33.57
C PHE A 423 -13.09 -15.62 34.50
N GLY A 424 -12.02 -14.91 34.11
CA GLY A 424 -10.81 -14.76 34.91
C GLY A 424 -9.83 -15.95 34.89
N LYS A 425 -10.14 -17.01 34.16
CA LYS A 425 -9.21 -18.13 34.00
C LYS A 425 -8.02 -17.71 33.16
N VAL A 426 -6.81 -17.90 33.67
CA VAL A 426 -5.56 -17.69 32.94
C VAL A 426 -5.14 -18.98 32.28
N VAL A 427 -4.95 -18.97 30.96
CA VAL A 427 -4.37 -20.09 30.21
C VAL A 427 -2.87 -19.87 30.10
N VAL A 428 -2.09 -20.82 30.62
CA VAL A 428 -0.64 -20.81 30.47
C VAL A 428 -0.25 -21.82 29.39
N VAL A 429 0.42 -21.36 28.36
CA VAL A 429 0.97 -22.23 27.32
C VAL A 429 2.19 -22.94 27.87
N PRO A 430 2.18 -24.26 27.98
CA PRO A 430 3.32 -25.01 28.53
C PRO A 430 4.50 -24.98 27.56
N VAL A 431 5.73 -25.02 28.12
CA VAL A 431 6.94 -25.13 27.30
C VAL A 431 6.98 -26.52 26.64
N SER A 432 7.11 -26.52 25.34
CA SER A 432 7.18 -27.72 24.49
C SER A 432 8.57 -27.88 23.89
N LYS A 433 8.96 -29.11 23.58
CA LYS A 433 10.16 -29.40 22.79
C LYS A 433 9.95 -28.98 21.35
N ILE A 434 10.99 -28.53 20.68
CA ILE A 434 10.90 -28.14 19.27
C ILE A 434 10.47 -29.33 18.41
N SER A 435 10.98 -30.53 18.67
CA SER A 435 10.58 -31.78 17.98
C SER A 435 9.06 -32.03 18.04
N ASP A 436 8.43 -31.69 19.15
CA ASP A 436 6.99 -31.85 19.31
C ASP A 436 6.22 -30.79 18.55
N VAL A 437 6.67 -29.53 18.61
CA VAL A 437 6.01 -28.40 17.90
C VAL A 437 6.00 -28.59 16.38
N ILE A 438 7.10 -29.08 15.80
CA ILE A 438 7.17 -29.28 14.33
C ILE A 438 6.22 -30.35 13.80
N THR A 439 5.71 -31.25 14.66
CA THR A 439 4.76 -32.31 14.27
C THR A 439 3.30 -31.97 14.54
N LYS A 440 3.04 -30.92 15.34
CA LYS A 440 1.68 -30.52 15.73
C LYS A 440 1.01 -29.62 14.67
N PRO A 441 -0.31 -29.48 14.67
CA PRO A 441 -1.01 -28.59 13.74
C PRO A 441 -0.50 -27.15 13.79
N VAL A 442 -0.60 -26.42 12.68
CA VAL A 442 -0.47 -24.97 12.64
C VAL A 442 -1.68 -24.30 13.31
N ASP A 443 -1.65 -22.99 13.48
CA ASP A 443 -2.75 -22.20 14.06
C ASP A 443 -3.08 -22.55 15.53
N ASN A 444 -2.08 -23.00 16.28
CA ASN A 444 -2.14 -23.18 17.73
C ASN A 444 -1.02 -22.41 18.40
N MET A 445 -1.25 -22.02 19.65
CA MET A 445 -0.24 -21.36 20.48
C MET A 445 0.74 -22.39 21.04
N TYR A 446 2.01 -22.17 20.82
CA TYR A 446 3.10 -22.99 21.35
C TYR A 446 4.09 -22.10 22.09
N LYS A 447 4.75 -22.69 23.08
CA LYS A 447 5.86 -22.05 23.78
C LYS A 447 7.08 -22.97 23.75
N ILE A 448 8.21 -22.38 23.36
CA ILE A 448 9.50 -23.08 23.35
C ILE A 448 10.55 -22.26 24.08
N GLU A 449 11.61 -22.94 24.51
CA GLU A 449 12.85 -22.32 24.98
C GLU A 449 14.02 -22.87 24.16
N GLY A 450 15.00 -22.03 23.87
CA GLY A 450 16.15 -22.47 23.08
C GLY A 450 17.19 -21.36 22.85
N THR A 451 18.19 -21.73 22.07
CA THR A 451 19.28 -20.82 21.71
C THR A 451 19.18 -20.38 20.26
N VAL A 452 19.34 -19.10 20.00
CA VAL A 452 19.46 -18.56 18.64
C VAL A 452 20.78 -19.01 18.04
N ILE A 453 20.73 -19.81 16.97
CA ILE A 453 21.92 -20.38 16.31
C ILE A 453 22.32 -19.65 15.04
N ALA A 454 21.38 -18.97 14.36
CA ALA A 454 21.61 -18.15 13.16
C ALA A 454 20.54 -17.10 13.01
N THR A 455 20.83 -16.02 12.25
CA THR A 455 19.91 -14.91 12.03
C THR A 455 19.96 -14.43 10.57
N HIS A 456 18.83 -13.91 10.08
CA HIS A 456 18.75 -13.11 8.85
C HIS A 456 17.87 -11.88 9.12
N THR A 457 17.74 -10.92 8.21
CA THR A 457 17.06 -9.62 8.46
C THR A 457 15.57 -9.74 8.81
N LYS A 458 14.94 -10.89 8.55
CA LYS A 458 13.50 -11.12 8.83
C LYS A 458 13.22 -12.28 9.78
N GLY A 459 14.24 -12.83 10.45
CA GLY A 459 14.03 -13.92 11.41
C GLY A 459 15.31 -14.57 11.89
N PHE A 460 15.15 -15.62 12.68
CA PHE A 460 16.26 -16.33 13.32
C PHE A 460 15.90 -17.78 13.58
N LEU A 461 16.91 -18.65 13.59
CA LEU A 461 16.77 -20.06 13.98
C LEU A 461 16.99 -20.23 15.49
N VAL A 462 16.04 -20.90 16.14
CA VAL A 462 16.14 -21.32 17.55
C VAL A 462 16.33 -22.84 17.60
N GLN A 463 17.26 -23.29 18.44
CA GLN A 463 17.56 -24.67 18.65
C GLN A 463 17.44 -25.02 20.12
N ASP A 464 16.85 -26.20 20.40
CA ASP A 464 16.95 -26.93 21.68
C ASP A 464 17.72 -28.26 21.49
N ASN A 465 17.67 -29.15 22.47
CA ASN A 465 18.31 -30.45 22.37
C ASN A 465 17.56 -31.47 21.49
N THR A 466 16.41 -31.08 20.92
CA THR A 466 15.54 -31.97 20.13
C THR A 466 15.42 -31.55 18.65
N GLY A 467 15.75 -30.29 18.32
CA GLY A 467 15.67 -29.81 16.96
C GLY A 467 15.88 -28.30 16.84
N ALA A 468 15.63 -27.78 15.64
CA ALA A 468 15.67 -26.37 15.35
C ALA A 468 14.40 -25.94 14.61
N ILE A 469 13.98 -24.67 14.79
CA ILE A 469 12.82 -24.09 14.14
C ILE A 469 13.09 -22.63 13.79
N LEU A 470 12.58 -22.17 12.64
CA LEU A 470 12.65 -20.78 12.25
C LEU A 470 11.59 -19.95 13.00
N VAL A 471 11.97 -18.78 13.48
CA VAL A 471 11.07 -17.73 13.96
C VAL A 471 11.11 -16.59 12.96
N PHE A 472 10.03 -16.39 12.22
CA PHE A 472 9.93 -15.33 11.24
C PHE A 472 9.51 -14.02 11.95
N LYS A 473 10.47 -13.16 12.26
CA LYS A 473 10.25 -11.91 13.02
C LYS A 473 10.99 -10.75 12.37
N LYS A 474 10.26 -9.88 11.67
CA LYS A 474 10.84 -8.68 11.07
C LYS A 474 11.29 -7.69 12.14
N GLY A 475 12.39 -7.00 11.89
CA GLY A 475 12.88 -5.94 12.78
C GLY A 475 13.51 -6.44 14.10
N HIS A 476 13.77 -7.74 14.24
CA HIS A 476 14.52 -8.23 15.40
C HIS A 476 15.97 -7.75 15.38
N ILE A 477 16.56 -7.61 16.55
CA ILE A 477 17.98 -7.23 16.75
C ILE A 477 18.81 -8.37 17.38
N LEU A 478 18.27 -9.58 17.37
CA LEU A 478 18.91 -10.74 17.98
C LEU A 478 20.17 -11.14 17.22
N LYS A 479 21.12 -11.68 17.96
CA LYS A 479 22.34 -12.31 17.43
C LYS A 479 22.41 -13.77 17.90
N ALA A 480 23.13 -14.56 17.15
CA ALA A 480 23.44 -15.94 17.55
C ALA A 480 24.09 -15.98 18.95
N GLY A 481 23.74 -16.98 19.73
CA GLY A 481 24.16 -17.14 21.13
C GLY A 481 23.18 -16.57 22.16
N LYS A 482 22.11 -15.88 21.76
CA LYS A 482 21.06 -15.49 22.69
C LYS A 482 20.20 -16.69 23.07
N THR A 483 19.87 -16.85 24.35
CA THR A 483 18.82 -17.77 24.80
C THR A 483 17.50 -17.03 24.87
N VAL A 484 16.44 -17.67 24.40
CA VAL A 484 15.13 -17.06 24.23
C VAL A 484 14.00 -18.01 24.63
N THR A 485 12.90 -17.39 25.07
CA THR A 485 11.58 -18.05 25.13
C THR A 485 10.74 -17.47 24.00
N ILE A 486 10.10 -18.32 23.22
CA ILE A 486 9.20 -17.95 22.12
C ILE A 486 7.80 -18.46 22.45
N GLU A 487 6.81 -17.59 22.38
CA GLU A 487 5.40 -17.96 22.54
C GLU A 487 4.58 -17.39 21.39
N GLY A 488 3.91 -18.26 20.63
CA GLY A 488 3.13 -17.84 19.48
C GLY A 488 2.61 -18.98 18.63
N PRO A 489 1.90 -18.63 17.53
CA PRO A 489 1.44 -19.62 16.55
C PRO A 489 2.55 -20.02 15.60
N THR A 490 2.36 -21.21 15.00
CA THR A 490 3.18 -21.66 13.89
C THR A 490 2.43 -21.56 12.57
N THR A 491 3.21 -21.33 11.51
CA THR A 491 2.77 -21.38 10.11
C THR A 491 3.64 -22.36 9.34
N GLU A 492 3.34 -22.60 8.09
CA GLU A 492 4.13 -23.47 7.23
C GLU A 492 4.65 -22.70 6.03
N TYR A 493 5.93 -22.82 5.74
CA TYR A 493 6.57 -22.24 4.56
C TYR A 493 7.68 -23.17 4.04
N GLY A 494 7.71 -23.37 2.73
CA GLY A 494 8.74 -24.23 2.10
C GLY A 494 8.72 -25.68 2.56
N GLY A 495 7.55 -26.19 2.99
CA GLY A 495 7.35 -27.52 3.56
C GLY A 495 7.88 -27.67 4.99
N MET A 496 8.17 -26.57 5.67
CA MET A 496 8.67 -26.56 7.05
C MET A 496 7.83 -25.67 7.95
N LYS A 497 7.66 -26.08 9.20
CA LYS A 497 7.03 -25.22 10.21
C LYS A 497 7.98 -24.14 10.69
N GLN A 498 7.40 -22.99 10.95
CA GLN A 498 8.06 -21.84 11.54
C GLN A 498 7.11 -21.11 12.49
N PHE A 499 7.64 -20.41 13.48
CA PHE A 499 6.86 -19.47 14.26
C PHE A 499 6.52 -18.24 13.41
N ASP A 500 5.27 -17.75 13.52
CA ASP A 500 4.80 -16.55 12.85
C ASP A 500 5.38 -15.26 13.47
N GLY A 501 5.44 -14.19 12.70
CA GLY A 501 5.99 -12.90 13.10
C GLY A 501 5.30 -12.22 14.27
N ILE A 502 4.06 -12.63 14.59
CA ILE A 502 3.32 -12.15 15.76
C ILE A 502 3.75 -12.81 17.09
N SER A 503 4.60 -13.83 17.02
CA SER A 503 5.10 -14.51 18.21
C SER A 503 5.86 -13.56 19.14
N GLU A 504 5.65 -13.73 20.44
CA GLU A 504 6.39 -13.02 21.47
C GLU A 504 7.77 -13.66 21.65
N VAL A 505 8.79 -12.83 21.78
CA VAL A 505 10.17 -13.25 21.90
C VAL A 505 10.79 -12.58 23.12
N ASN A 506 11.14 -13.37 24.13
CA ASN A 506 11.78 -12.90 25.34
C ASN A 506 13.19 -13.43 25.44
N VAL A 507 14.18 -12.52 25.57
CA VAL A 507 15.58 -12.89 25.77
C VAL A 507 15.79 -13.26 27.22
N THR A 508 16.23 -14.49 27.47
CA THR A 508 16.45 -15.04 28.81
C THR A 508 17.92 -15.06 29.23
N GLY A 509 18.86 -14.93 28.25
CA GLY A 509 20.29 -14.93 28.56
C GLY A 509 21.16 -15.03 27.31
N ASN A 510 22.40 -15.49 27.51
CA ASN A 510 23.37 -15.72 26.44
C ASN A 510 24.12 -17.04 26.71
N THR A 511 24.55 -17.68 25.63
CA THR A 511 25.43 -18.85 25.68
C THR A 511 26.39 -18.80 24.49
N THR A 512 27.49 -19.55 24.64
CA THR A 512 28.42 -19.72 23.50
C THR A 512 27.88 -20.84 22.62
N ILE A 513 27.74 -20.58 21.34
CA ILE A 513 27.38 -21.58 20.33
C ILE A 513 28.63 -22.13 19.68
N LYS A 514 28.62 -23.43 19.39
CA LYS A 514 29.63 -24.07 18.55
C LYS A 514 28.98 -24.34 17.19
N GLU A 515 29.58 -23.81 16.14
CA GLU A 515 29.13 -24.10 14.80
C GLU A 515 29.31 -25.60 14.48
N PRO A 516 28.28 -26.28 13.98
CA PRO A 516 28.40 -27.69 13.60
C PRO A 516 29.28 -27.87 12.35
N ALA A 517 29.73 -29.07 12.07
CA ALA A 517 30.34 -29.38 10.80
C ALA A 517 29.31 -29.26 9.67
N ALA A 518 29.63 -28.47 8.63
CA ALA A 518 28.74 -28.29 7.51
C ALA A 518 28.73 -29.51 6.59
N GLU A 519 27.55 -29.98 6.22
CA GLU A 519 27.35 -30.99 5.17
C GLU A 519 27.62 -30.37 3.81
N GLU A 520 28.51 -30.92 3.00
CA GLU A 520 28.77 -30.44 1.66
C GLU A 520 27.60 -30.79 0.73
N PHE A 521 26.96 -29.76 0.13
CA PHE A 521 25.90 -29.93 -0.86
C PHE A 521 26.44 -29.72 -2.26
N LYS A 522 26.52 -30.86 -3.00
CA LYS A 522 26.72 -30.92 -4.45
C LYS A 522 25.38 -31.19 -5.13
N ALA A 523 25.37 -31.33 -6.45
CA ALA A 523 24.16 -31.62 -7.24
C ALA A 523 23.33 -32.78 -6.69
N ALA A 524 23.98 -33.86 -6.27
CA ALA A 524 23.28 -35.05 -5.72
C ALA A 524 22.52 -34.75 -4.43
N GLN A 525 23.15 -34.04 -3.49
CA GLN A 525 22.55 -33.64 -2.20
C GLN A 525 21.43 -32.61 -2.41
N ALA A 526 21.62 -31.64 -3.32
CA ALA A 526 20.60 -30.64 -3.64
C ALA A 526 19.35 -31.31 -4.23
N ASN A 527 19.52 -32.21 -5.21
CA ASN A 527 18.43 -32.97 -5.81
C ASN A 527 17.73 -33.87 -4.78
N ALA A 528 18.49 -34.53 -3.93
CA ALA A 528 17.91 -35.35 -2.86
C ALA A 528 17.09 -34.51 -1.87
N TYR A 529 17.57 -33.31 -1.48
CA TYR A 529 16.88 -32.43 -0.55
C TYR A 529 15.50 -31.97 -1.12
N VAL A 530 15.44 -31.54 -2.37
CA VAL A 530 14.18 -31.07 -2.96
C VAL A 530 13.18 -32.19 -3.25
N ASN A 531 13.62 -33.43 -3.36
CA ASN A 531 12.75 -34.59 -3.62
C ASN A 531 12.26 -35.28 -2.34
N ASN A 532 12.81 -34.97 -1.16
CA ASN A 532 12.41 -35.51 0.14
C ASN A 532 11.75 -34.46 1.02
N ALA A 533 11.23 -34.85 2.19
CA ALA A 533 10.77 -33.93 3.21
C ALA A 533 11.92 -32.98 3.62
N PRO A 534 11.74 -31.67 3.60
CA PRO A 534 12.79 -30.74 3.95
C PRO A 534 13.11 -30.81 5.46
N ALA A 535 14.36 -30.51 5.80
CA ALA A 535 14.84 -30.44 7.19
C ALA A 535 15.83 -29.28 7.31
N ILE A 536 15.96 -28.71 8.51
CA ILE A 536 17.02 -27.76 8.83
C ILE A 536 18.35 -28.51 8.90
N LYS A 537 19.27 -28.20 8.02
CA LYS A 537 20.62 -28.73 7.95
C LYS A 537 21.62 -27.60 7.87
N TYR A 538 22.77 -27.72 8.55
CA TYR A 538 23.89 -26.84 8.35
C TYR A 538 24.73 -27.33 7.19
N ILE A 539 24.79 -26.54 6.13
CA ILE A 539 25.38 -26.95 4.85
C ILE A 539 26.47 -25.99 4.37
N THR A 540 27.33 -26.48 3.48
CA THR A 540 28.21 -25.67 2.67
C THR A 540 28.07 -26.05 1.20
N PHE A 541 28.14 -25.08 0.32
CA PHE A 541 28.10 -25.29 -1.14
C PHE A 541 28.89 -24.21 -1.86
N THR A 542 29.33 -24.55 -3.08
CA THR A 542 30.04 -23.64 -3.96
C THR A 542 29.28 -23.47 -5.25
N GLY A 543 29.07 -22.23 -5.67
CA GLY A 543 28.32 -21.94 -6.91
C GLY A 543 28.46 -20.50 -7.33
N THR A 544 27.84 -20.16 -8.47
CA THR A 544 27.86 -18.80 -9.03
C THR A 544 26.66 -18.03 -8.50
N LEU A 545 26.90 -16.86 -7.90
CA LEU A 545 25.82 -15.96 -7.45
C LEU A 545 25.16 -15.28 -8.63
N LYS A 546 23.83 -15.31 -8.66
CA LYS A 546 22.97 -14.60 -9.59
C LYS A 546 21.91 -13.82 -8.83
N SER A 547 21.96 -12.51 -8.91
CA SER A 547 20.97 -11.63 -8.30
C SER A 547 20.05 -11.05 -9.36
N TYR A 548 18.77 -11.01 -9.07
CA TYR A 548 17.80 -10.33 -9.94
C TYR A 548 16.75 -9.61 -9.10
N ARG A 549 16.11 -8.64 -9.70
CA ARG A 549 15.02 -7.87 -9.08
C ARG A 549 13.71 -8.24 -9.72
N ASP A 550 12.72 -8.61 -8.92
CA ASP A 550 11.40 -8.97 -9.42
C ASP A 550 10.52 -7.74 -9.77
N ASN A 551 9.32 -8.01 -10.28
CA ASN A 551 8.36 -6.96 -10.71
C ASN A 551 7.84 -6.09 -9.57
N ILE A 552 7.97 -6.54 -8.32
CA ILE A 552 7.62 -5.78 -7.11
C ILE A 552 8.85 -5.17 -6.43
N PHE A 553 9.95 -5.12 -7.18
CA PHE A 553 11.22 -4.51 -6.78
C PHE A 553 11.95 -5.21 -5.62
N GLN A 554 11.69 -6.49 -5.36
CA GLN A 554 12.46 -7.28 -4.39
C GLN A 554 13.69 -7.91 -5.05
N TRP A 555 14.81 -7.90 -4.30
CA TRP A 555 16.04 -8.60 -4.71
C TRP A 555 15.98 -10.07 -4.33
N HIS A 556 16.31 -10.92 -5.29
CA HIS A 556 16.49 -12.35 -5.13
C HIS A 556 17.94 -12.71 -5.43
N ASN A 557 18.58 -13.37 -4.47
CA ASN A 557 19.98 -13.79 -4.58
C ASN A 557 20.00 -15.31 -4.66
N ASN A 558 20.24 -15.85 -5.83
CA ASN A 558 20.32 -17.29 -6.07
C ASN A 558 21.75 -17.71 -6.35
N VAL A 559 22.14 -18.87 -5.84
CA VAL A 559 23.43 -19.49 -6.18
C VAL A 559 23.15 -20.72 -7.02
N GLU A 560 23.75 -20.76 -8.21
CA GLU A 560 23.71 -21.88 -9.14
C GLU A 560 24.92 -22.78 -8.96
N ILE A 561 24.68 -24.05 -8.67
CA ILE A 561 25.75 -25.04 -8.52
C ILE A 561 25.83 -25.96 -9.75
N GLU A 562 27.01 -26.46 -10.04
CA GLU A 562 27.22 -27.30 -11.23
C GLU A 562 26.50 -28.66 -11.11
N GLY A 563 25.91 -29.13 -12.20
CA GLY A 563 25.32 -30.47 -12.33
C GLY A 563 23.89 -30.61 -11.85
N THR A 564 23.17 -29.49 -11.58
CA THR A 564 21.72 -29.50 -11.23
C THR A 564 21.06 -28.17 -11.61
N ASP A 565 19.73 -28.24 -11.84
CA ASP A 565 18.89 -27.04 -12.04
C ASP A 565 18.35 -26.51 -10.69
N VAL A 566 18.59 -27.17 -9.57
CA VAL A 566 18.22 -26.71 -8.24
C VAL A 566 19.05 -25.49 -7.88
N LYS A 567 18.40 -24.41 -7.44
CA LYS A 567 19.04 -23.18 -7.03
C LYS A 567 18.96 -22.99 -5.52
N PHE A 568 20.01 -22.40 -4.95
CA PHE A 568 20.01 -22.00 -3.54
C PHE A 568 19.62 -20.54 -3.43
N THR A 569 18.44 -20.26 -2.87
CA THR A 569 18.03 -18.87 -2.58
C THR A 569 18.61 -18.45 -1.24
N LEU A 570 19.45 -17.43 -1.25
CA LEU A 570 19.99 -16.82 -0.04
C LEU A 570 18.94 -15.89 0.57
N SER A 571 18.29 -16.37 1.64
CA SER A 571 17.11 -15.72 2.22
C SER A 571 17.48 -14.52 3.09
N TYR A 572 16.97 -13.34 2.75
CA TYR A 572 17.04 -12.12 3.57
C TYR A 572 18.44 -11.83 4.14
N VAL A 573 19.46 -11.94 3.29
CA VAL A 573 20.87 -11.81 3.67
C VAL A 573 21.13 -10.46 4.34
N ASP A 574 21.87 -10.47 5.44
CA ASP A 574 22.29 -9.27 6.15
C ASP A 574 23.25 -8.43 5.29
N GLU A 575 23.12 -7.11 5.33
CA GLU A 575 23.93 -6.18 4.56
C GLU A 575 25.45 -6.33 4.85
N SER A 576 25.82 -6.83 6.03
CA SER A 576 27.22 -7.08 6.40
C SER A 576 27.94 -8.07 5.48
N PHE A 577 27.19 -8.96 4.83
CA PHE A 577 27.73 -9.89 3.83
C PHE A 577 28.11 -9.23 2.50
N LYS A 578 27.65 -8.00 2.22
CA LYS A 578 27.95 -7.25 0.98
C LYS A 578 27.73 -8.07 -0.29
N ILE A 579 26.61 -8.79 -0.32
CA ILE A 579 26.36 -9.84 -1.32
C ILE A 579 26.44 -9.33 -2.77
N THR A 580 26.03 -8.08 -3.02
CA THR A 580 26.07 -7.46 -4.35
C THR A 580 27.48 -7.40 -4.96
N LYS A 581 28.50 -7.47 -4.12
CA LYS A 581 29.90 -7.47 -4.54
C LYS A 581 30.29 -8.76 -5.29
N TYR A 582 29.53 -9.82 -5.08
CA TYR A 582 29.85 -11.15 -5.60
C TYR A 582 28.94 -11.55 -6.79
N GLU A 583 28.22 -10.61 -7.38
CA GLU A 583 27.38 -10.87 -8.54
C GLU A 583 28.19 -11.44 -9.72
N GLY A 584 27.80 -12.62 -10.18
CA GLY A 584 28.52 -13.36 -11.23
C GLY A 584 29.75 -14.14 -10.76
N GLU A 585 30.17 -13.97 -9.51
CA GLU A 585 31.34 -14.64 -8.94
C GLU A 585 31.00 -16.06 -8.41
N LYS A 586 32.01 -16.95 -8.41
CA LYS A 586 31.91 -18.22 -7.66
C LYS A 586 32.16 -17.95 -6.18
N ILE A 587 31.22 -18.34 -5.35
CA ILE A 587 31.27 -18.15 -3.89
C ILE A 587 31.14 -19.48 -3.15
N ILE A 588 31.70 -19.52 -1.95
CA ILE A 588 31.48 -20.57 -0.97
C ILE A 588 30.50 -20.01 0.05
N VAL A 589 29.37 -20.69 0.23
CA VAL A 589 28.32 -20.32 1.20
C VAL A 589 28.26 -21.38 2.27
N LYS A 590 28.17 -20.95 3.55
CA LYS A 590 27.71 -21.78 4.66
C LYS A 590 26.43 -21.22 5.22
N GLY A 591 25.55 -22.09 5.67
CA GLY A 591 24.28 -21.67 6.24
C GLY A 591 23.33 -22.81 6.55
N TYR A 592 22.15 -22.44 7.02
CA TYR A 592 21.10 -23.41 7.35
C TYR A 592 20.04 -23.43 6.26
N THR A 593 19.62 -24.63 5.84
CA THR A 593 18.46 -24.80 4.98
C THR A 593 17.18 -24.41 5.70
N LEU A 594 16.26 -23.67 5.02
CA LEU A 594 14.99 -23.19 5.56
C LEU A 594 13.78 -23.75 4.79
N GLY A 595 13.95 -24.86 4.08
CA GLY A 595 12.89 -25.45 3.27
C GLY A 595 13.13 -25.33 1.78
N LYS A 596 12.12 -25.73 1.00
CA LYS A 596 12.16 -25.76 -0.46
C LYS A 596 10.92 -25.10 -1.05
N THR A 597 11.08 -24.45 -2.20
CA THR A 597 10.00 -23.87 -2.99
C THR A 597 10.17 -24.25 -4.45
N GLU A 598 9.12 -24.09 -5.25
CA GLU A 598 9.13 -24.28 -6.69
C GLU A 598 8.40 -23.12 -7.37
N SER A 599 9.01 -22.55 -8.40
CA SER A 599 8.41 -21.52 -9.23
C SER A 599 8.91 -21.69 -10.66
N ASP A 600 8.01 -21.61 -11.65
CA ASP A 600 8.32 -21.73 -13.07
C ASP A 600 9.11 -23.01 -13.42
N ASN A 601 8.75 -24.13 -12.79
CA ASN A 601 9.43 -25.42 -12.88
C ASN A 601 10.89 -25.44 -12.37
N VAL A 602 11.34 -24.40 -11.66
CA VAL A 602 12.64 -24.36 -10.99
C VAL A 602 12.46 -24.63 -9.51
N LYS A 603 13.25 -25.53 -8.96
CA LYS A 603 13.25 -25.89 -7.53
C LYS A 603 14.32 -25.07 -6.80
N TYR A 604 13.94 -24.55 -5.65
CA TYR A 604 14.79 -23.70 -4.81
C TYR A 604 14.96 -24.31 -3.42
N ILE A 605 16.16 -24.16 -2.86
CA ILE A 605 16.46 -24.42 -1.45
C ILE A 605 16.70 -23.09 -0.78
N SER A 606 15.82 -22.71 0.15
CA SER A 606 15.99 -21.48 0.93
C SER A 606 17.12 -21.68 1.95
N THR A 607 18.03 -20.71 2.05
CA THR A 607 19.22 -20.82 2.91
C THR A 607 19.42 -19.54 3.73
N MET A 608 19.53 -19.70 5.07
CA MET A 608 19.98 -18.64 5.98
C MET A 608 21.50 -18.64 6.03
N VAL A 609 22.12 -17.60 5.50
CA VAL A 609 23.58 -17.48 5.37
C VAL A 609 24.20 -17.21 6.73
N THR A 610 25.27 -17.96 7.07
CA THR A 610 26.12 -17.71 8.25
C THR A 610 27.53 -17.30 7.85
N SER A 611 28.00 -17.73 6.67
CA SER A 611 29.28 -17.33 6.06
C SER A 611 29.16 -17.28 4.55
N LEU A 612 29.82 -16.31 3.95
CA LEU A 612 29.91 -16.14 2.51
C LEU A 612 31.32 -15.65 2.17
N GLU A 613 32.01 -16.41 1.34
CA GLU A 613 33.38 -16.08 0.92
C GLU A 613 33.52 -16.28 -0.59
N PRO A 614 34.32 -15.45 -1.30
CA PRO A 614 34.64 -15.76 -2.69
C PRO A 614 35.45 -17.05 -2.76
N LEU A 615 35.27 -17.85 -3.82
CA LEU A 615 36.06 -19.05 -4.03
C LEU A 615 37.55 -18.71 -4.21
N GLU A 616 37.81 -17.59 -4.88
CA GLU A 616 39.12 -16.99 -4.94
C GLU A 616 39.15 -15.80 -4.01
N LYS A 617 39.96 -15.86 -2.93
CA LYS A 617 40.14 -14.70 -2.03
C LYS A 617 40.83 -13.59 -2.77
N GLU A 618 40.23 -12.40 -2.74
CA GLU A 618 40.88 -11.20 -3.20
C GLU A 618 42.06 -10.89 -2.26
N GLU A 619 43.30 -11.00 -2.78
CA GLU A 619 44.48 -10.61 -2.00
C GLU A 619 44.49 -9.09 -1.78
N LYS A 620 44.84 -8.67 -0.54
CA LYS A 620 45.04 -7.25 -0.22
C LYS A 620 46.10 -6.68 -1.14
N PRO A 621 45.83 -5.62 -1.94
CA PRO A 621 46.87 -4.99 -2.76
C PRO A 621 48.00 -4.47 -1.90
N GLU A 622 49.24 -4.59 -2.38
CA GLU A 622 50.36 -3.98 -1.71
C GLU A 622 50.32 -2.45 -1.86
N GLU A 623 50.72 -1.71 -0.85
CA GLU A 623 50.66 -0.24 -0.87
C GLU A 623 51.47 0.37 -2.02
N LYS A 624 52.58 -0.29 -2.44
CA LYS A 624 53.40 0.17 -3.58
C LYS A 624 52.63 0.15 -4.91
N ASP A 625 51.59 -0.71 -5.05
CA ASP A 625 50.81 -0.87 -6.24
C ASP A 625 49.54 0.03 -6.23
N ALA A 626 49.30 0.70 -5.11
CA ALA A 626 48.19 1.64 -4.95
C ALA A 626 48.57 3.05 -5.38
N ILE A 627 47.83 3.64 -6.31
CA ILE A 627 47.98 5.03 -6.72
C ILE A 627 47.30 6.00 -5.74
N THR A 628 47.63 7.26 -5.80
CA THR A 628 46.96 8.31 -4.99
C THR A 628 45.56 8.64 -5.55
N VAL A 629 44.72 9.30 -4.75
CA VAL A 629 43.39 9.76 -5.20
C VAL A 629 43.52 10.76 -6.35
N THR A 630 44.51 11.66 -6.27
CA THR A 630 44.78 12.62 -7.35
C THR A 630 45.17 11.95 -8.67
N GLU A 631 45.98 10.90 -8.61
CA GLU A 631 46.35 10.13 -9.81
C GLU A 631 45.15 9.36 -10.35
N LEU A 632 44.36 8.77 -9.47
CA LEU A 632 43.12 8.08 -9.87
C LEU A 632 42.15 9.04 -10.58
N ASN A 633 41.89 10.21 -10.02
CA ASN A 633 41.01 11.20 -10.63
C ASN A 633 41.45 11.62 -12.04
N LYS A 634 42.77 11.74 -12.24
CA LYS A 634 43.34 12.02 -13.60
C LYS A 634 43.02 10.88 -14.58
N LYS A 635 43.12 9.62 -14.13
CA LYS A 635 42.87 8.44 -14.96
C LYS A 635 41.40 8.17 -15.19
N LEU A 636 40.54 8.56 -14.27
CA LEU A 636 39.07 8.45 -14.41
C LEU A 636 38.48 9.52 -15.36
N LYS A 637 39.24 10.60 -15.62
CA LYS A 637 38.77 11.68 -16.50
C LYS A 637 38.53 11.16 -17.92
N GLY A 638 37.25 11.24 -18.35
CA GLY A 638 36.81 10.74 -19.64
C GLY A 638 36.26 9.30 -19.64
N LEU A 639 36.31 8.60 -18.50
CA LEU A 639 35.60 7.32 -18.37
C LEU A 639 34.10 7.55 -18.34
N ALA A 640 33.35 6.71 -19.03
CA ALA A 640 31.89 6.79 -18.99
C ALA A 640 31.34 6.30 -17.63
N SER A 641 30.21 6.88 -17.19
CA SER A 641 29.53 6.39 -16.00
C SER A 641 29.03 4.95 -16.21
N GLY A 642 29.25 4.09 -15.21
CA GLY A 642 28.95 2.65 -15.26
C GLY A 642 30.11 1.79 -15.78
N SER A 643 31.26 2.39 -16.13
CA SER A 643 32.42 1.64 -16.57
C SER A 643 33.14 0.94 -15.42
N GLU A 644 33.54 -0.31 -15.65
CA GLU A 644 34.46 -1.01 -14.73
C GLU A 644 35.83 -0.35 -14.74
N ILE A 645 36.43 -0.22 -13.54
CA ILE A 645 37.82 0.25 -13.39
C ILE A 645 38.78 -0.91 -13.64
N THR A 646 39.28 -1.00 -14.88
CA THR A 646 40.22 -2.07 -15.25
C THR A 646 41.60 -1.89 -14.61
N SER A 647 42.38 -2.97 -14.57
CA SER A 647 43.75 -2.94 -14.08
C SER A 647 44.67 -1.95 -14.84
N ASN A 648 44.32 -1.61 -16.10
CA ASN A 648 45.04 -0.57 -16.87
C ASN A 648 44.79 0.84 -16.33
N VAL A 649 43.67 1.08 -15.65
CA VAL A 649 43.37 2.33 -14.94
C VAL A 649 44.07 2.31 -13.60
N ALA A 650 43.74 1.41 -12.72
CA ALA A 650 44.42 1.19 -11.44
C ALA A 650 43.92 -0.13 -10.81
N ILE A 651 44.78 -0.83 -10.10
CA ILE A 651 44.44 -2.01 -9.32
C ILE A 651 44.01 -1.64 -7.90
N ALA A 652 44.52 -0.55 -7.37
CA ALA A 652 44.19 -0.04 -6.04
C ALA A 652 44.40 1.47 -5.94
N VAL A 653 43.73 2.11 -4.98
CA VAL A 653 43.96 3.50 -4.59
C VAL A 653 44.24 3.58 -3.10
N LYS A 654 45.12 4.44 -2.68
CA LYS A 654 45.44 4.73 -1.27
C LYS A 654 45.01 6.15 -0.92
N GLY A 655 44.55 6.35 0.29
CA GLY A 655 44.12 7.65 0.77
C GLY A 655 43.68 7.60 2.23
N TYR A 656 43.15 8.71 2.71
CA TYR A 656 42.71 8.89 4.09
C TYR A 656 41.18 9.15 4.11
N VAL A 657 40.49 8.57 5.05
CA VAL A 657 39.08 8.83 5.29
C VAL A 657 38.91 10.26 5.81
N ALA A 658 38.33 11.14 4.99
CA ALA A 658 38.11 12.54 5.36
C ALA A 658 36.72 12.79 5.94
N ALA A 659 35.73 12.01 5.54
CA ALA A 659 34.38 12.05 6.08
C ALA A 659 33.70 10.68 5.96
N ASN A 660 32.82 10.37 6.91
CA ASN A 660 32.07 9.14 6.99
C ASN A 660 30.64 9.43 7.50
N ASN A 661 29.83 8.39 7.78
CA ASN A 661 28.44 8.54 8.23
C ASN A 661 28.29 8.68 9.76
N GLU A 662 29.29 9.02 10.53
CA GLU A 662 29.21 9.14 12.01
C GLU A 662 28.09 10.10 12.45
N GLY A 663 27.93 11.22 11.75
CA GLY A 663 26.86 12.20 11.99
C GLY A 663 25.51 11.88 11.38
N GLY A 664 25.37 10.78 10.65
CA GLY A 664 24.12 10.32 10.04
C GLY A 664 23.75 11.05 8.74
N ASN A 665 24.60 11.92 8.19
CA ASN A 665 24.31 12.71 6.99
C ASN A 665 24.94 12.15 5.69
N LEU A 666 25.80 11.13 5.78
CA LEU A 666 26.53 10.51 4.66
C LEU A 666 26.24 9.00 4.56
N LYS A 667 24.96 8.60 4.51
CA LYS A 667 24.58 7.19 4.46
C LYS A 667 25.20 6.49 3.25
N GLY A 668 26.04 5.47 3.51
CA GLY A 668 26.70 4.67 2.49
C GLY A 668 27.78 5.44 1.70
N VAL A 669 28.31 6.52 2.25
CA VAL A 669 29.30 7.38 1.59
C VAL A 669 30.50 7.59 2.48
N ILE A 670 31.73 7.48 1.88
CA ILE A 670 33.01 7.86 2.47
C ILE A 670 33.66 8.84 1.51
N ALA A 671 34.13 9.97 2.02
CA ALA A 671 35.02 10.85 1.27
C ALA A 671 36.48 10.41 1.52
N LEU A 672 37.20 9.99 0.48
CA LEU A 672 38.60 9.59 0.51
C LEU A 672 39.45 10.69 -0.09
N VAL A 673 40.53 11.07 0.57
CA VAL A 673 41.44 12.15 0.14
C VAL A 673 42.93 11.75 0.22
N ASP A 674 43.76 12.42 -0.56
CA ASP A 674 45.26 12.33 -0.43
C ASP A 674 45.83 13.10 0.78
N ASN A 675 44.97 13.82 1.51
CA ASN A 675 45.34 14.72 2.62
C ASN A 675 46.29 15.86 2.26
N THR A 676 46.43 16.20 0.98
CA THR A 676 47.23 17.32 0.50
C THR A 676 46.55 18.67 0.68
N GLY A 677 45.20 18.69 0.68
CA GLY A 677 44.34 19.89 0.64
C GLY A 677 44.29 20.56 -0.74
N ALA A 678 44.84 19.93 -1.78
CA ALA A 678 44.81 20.45 -3.14
C ALA A 678 43.46 20.16 -3.83
N ALA A 679 43.12 20.94 -4.85
CA ALA A 679 41.99 20.66 -5.72
C ALA A 679 42.09 19.27 -6.37
N HIS A 680 41.00 18.62 -6.61
CA HIS A 680 40.86 17.29 -7.22
C HIS A 680 41.62 16.16 -6.48
N SER A 681 41.91 16.31 -5.18
CA SER A 681 42.60 15.29 -4.36
C SER A 681 41.62 14.45 -3.49
N GLY A 682 40.33 14.43 -3.83
CA GLY A 682 39.34 13.60 -3.16
C GLY A 682 38.41 12.88 -4.11
N ILE A 683 37.79 11.81 -3.64
CA ILE A 683 36.80 11.03 -4.37
C ILE A 683 35.78 10.40 -3.39
N ILE A 684 34.56 10.20 -3.88
CA ILE A 684 33.51 9.53 -3.14
C ILE A 684 33.59 8.01 -3.36
N LEU A 685 33.65 7.28 -2.28
CA LEU A 685 33.40 5.84 -2.24
C LEU A 685 31.93 5.63 -1.82
N LYS A 686 31.14 5.04 -2.70
CA LYS A 686 29.71 4.81 -2.46
C LYS A 686 29.43 3.31 -2.37
N GLY A 687 28.98 2.86 -1.22
CA GLY A 687 28.67 1.46 -0.97
C GLY A 687 27.97 1.29 0.36
N GLU A 688 27.46 0.09 0.60
CA GLU A 688 26.75 -0.20 1.83
C GLU A 688 27.72 -0.31 3.00
N THR A 689 27.40 0.35 4.11
CA THR A 689 27.84 0.07 5.48
C THR A 689 29.32 0.11 5.81
N HIS A 690 29.97 1.24 5.63
CA HIS A 690 31.12 1.58 6.49
C HIS A 690 30.66 2.60 7.54
N THR A 691 30.51 2.14 8.78
CA THR A 691 30.23 3.00 9.94
C THR A 691 31.54 3.55 10.51
N GLU A 692 31.47 4.67 11.23
CA GLU A 692 32.61 5.30 11.93
C GLU A 692 33.40 4.33 12.80
N THR A 693 32.76 3.33 13.38
CA THR A 693 33.44 2.32 14.23
C THR A 693 34.39 1.43 13.46
N SER A 694 34.17 1.22 12.15
CA SER A 694 35.06 0.43 11.30
C SER A 694 36.08 1.28 10.54
N LEU A 695 35.75 2.54 10.24
CA LEU A 695 36.59 3.46 9.47
C LEU A 695 36.55 4.88 10.04
N PRO A 696 37.25 5.16 11.16
CA PRO A 696 37.32 6.50 11.73
C PRO A 696 37.97 7.50 10.77
N VAL A 697 37.54 8.77 10.85
CA VAL A 697 38.17 9.87 10.11
C VAL A 697 39.67 9.93 10.42
N GLY A 698 40.48 10.14 9.40
CA GLY A 698 41.96 10.15 9.47
C GLY A 698 42.59 8.78 9.24
N THR A 699 41.88 7.68 9.19
CA THR A 699 42.40 6.35 8.93
C THR A 699 42.90 6.26 7.48
N LYS A 700 44.17 5.82 7.29
CA LYS A 700 44.72 5.48 5.98
C LYS A 700 44.10 4.15 5.52
N VAL A 701 43.68 4.09 4.28
CA VAL A 701 43.13 2.89 3.67
C VAL A 701 43.79 2.61 2.32
N ILE A 702 43.85 1.33 1.97
CA ILE A 702 44.12 0.85 0.61
C ILE A 702 42.77 0.31 0.11
N VAL A 703 42.30 0.81 -1.02
CA VAL A 703 41.05 0.40 -1.64
C VAL A 703 41.35 -0.42 -2.88
N SER A 704 41.02 -1.70 -2.89
CA SER A 704 41.12 -2.51 -4.10
C SER A 704 40.06 -2.03 -5.09
N LEU A 705 40.48 -1.89 -6.35
CA LEU A 705 39.64 -1.48 -7.45
C LEU A 705 39.27 -2.67 -8.39
N LYS A 706 39.62 -3.89 -7.99
CA LYS A 706 39.22 -5.10 -8.70
C LYS A 706 37.70 -5.16 -8.70
N SER A 707 37.12 -5.25 -9.88
CA SER A 707 35.65 -5.23 -10.09
C SER A 707 34.96 -3.91 -9.65
N ALA A 708 35.70 -2.87 -9.36
CA ALA A 708 35.15 -1.57 -9.00
C ALA A 708 34.56 -0.87 -10.22
N THR A 709 33.48 -0.13 -10.00
CA THR A 709 32.77 0.59 -11.06
C THR A 709 32.87 2.10 -10.81
N TYR A 710 33.26 2.84 -11.85
CA TYR A 710 33.17 4.29 -11.84
C TYR A 710 31.77 4.75 -12.19
N THR A 711 31.15 5.57 -11.37
CA THR A 711 29.81 6.10 -11.60
C THR A 711 29.80 7.61 -11.52
N VAL A 712 29.00 8.24 -12.37
CA VAL A 712 28.69 9.68 -12.27
C VAL A 712 27.19 9.80 -12.18
N SER A 713 26.69 10.14 -11.02
CA SER A 713 25.26 10.35 -10.78
C SER A 713 25.04 11.82 -10.46
N LYS A 714 24.21 12.51 -11.26
CA LYS A 714 23.91 13.93 -11.09
C LYS A 714 25.15 14.82 -10.95
N ASN A 715 26.13 14.53 -11.77
CA ASN A 715 27.45 15.16 -11.82
C ASN A 715 28.39 14.87 -10.64
N LEU A 716 28.04 13.97 -9.73
CA LEU A 716 28.90 13.51 -8.66
C LEU A 716 29.65 12.24 -9.08
N PRO A 717 30.99 12.29 -9.26
CA PRO A 717 31.79 11.12 -9.52
C PRO A 717 31.96 10.29 -8.24
N ALA A 718 31.81 8.98 -8.36
CA ALA A 718 31.96 8.05 -7.26
C ALA A 718 32.50 6.70 -7.73
N ILE A 719 33.05 5.92 -6.82
CA ILE A 719 33.45 4.54 -7.02
C ILE A 719 32.49 3.65 -6.24
N THR A 720 32.03 2.58 -6.87
CA THR A 720 31.20 1.52 -6.26
C THR A 720 31.89 0.16 -6.45
N ASN A 721 31.41 -0.90 -5.76
CA ASN A 721 31.92 -2.27 -5.86
C ASN A 721 33.43 -2.39 -5.57
N PHE A 722 33.91 -1.85 -4.46
CA PHE A 722 35.28 -1.86 -4.02
C PHE A 722 35.50 -2.63 -2.71
N THR A 723 36.75 -3.00 -2.39
CA THR A 723 37.11 -3.52 -1.08
C THR A 723 38.09 -2.56 -0.38
N ILE A 724 37.83 -2.23 0.89
CA ILE A 724 38.67 -1.37 1.71
C ILE A 724 39.51 -2.20 2.67
N TYR A 725 40.81 -1.92 2.70
CA TYR A 725 41.74 -2.48 3.65
C TYR A 725 42.28 -1.36 4.54
N PRO A 726 41.79 -1.17 5.77
CA PRO A 726 42.31 -0.19 6.71
C PRO A 726 43.73 -0.55 7.10
N THR A 727 44.52 0.48 7.38
CA THR A 727 45.86 0.36 7.99
C THR A 727 45.84 0.90 9.42
N GLU A 728 46.92 0.73 10.15
CA GLU A 728 47.05 1.29 11.51
C GLU A 728 47.43 2.78 11.48
N GLU A 729 47.82 3.30 10.32
CA GLU A 729 48.19 4.70 10.15
C GLU A 729 46.99 5.63 10.27
N LYS A 730 47.11 6.65 11.12
CA LYS A 730 46.11 7.72 11.29
C LYS A 730 46.75 9.08 11.23
N VAL A 731 46.08 10.02 10.58
CA VAL A 731 46.52 11.40 10.46
C VAL A 731 45.39 12.37 10.77
N SER A 732 45.71 13.60 11.10
CA SER A 732 44.74 14.70 11.10
C SER A 732 44.42 15.09 9.65
N ILE A 733 43.17 15.19 9.32
CA ILE A 733 42.75 15.57 7.96
C ILE A 733 42.99 17.06 7.74
N LYS A 734 43.68 17.37 6.67
CA LYS A 734 43.88 18.74 6.20
C LYS A 734 42.64 19.21 5.46
N VAL A 735 41.90 20.10 6.10
CA VAL A 735 40.65 20.65 5.55
C VAL A 735 40.98 21.91 4.76
N PRO A 736 40.86 21.92 3.42
CA PRO A 736 41.13 23.12 2.63
C PRO A 736 40.06 24.20 2.90
N GLU A 737 40.53 25.43 3.09
CA GLU A 737 39.70 26.63 3.15
C GLU A 737 39.55 27.20 1.75
N ILE A 738 38.30 27.22 1.24
CA ILE A 738 38.01 27.61 -0.13
C ILE A 738 36.90 28.67 -0.20
N ALA A 739 36.84 29.39 -1.32
CA ALA A 739 35.77 30.30 -1.63
C ALA A 739 34.60 29.54 -2.34
N ASP A 740 33.41 30.12 -2.32
CA ASP A 740 32.20 29.59 -2.95
C ASP A 740 32.33 29.27 -4.46
N ASN A 741 33.16 30.04 -5.18
CA ASN A 741 33.43 29.85 -6.60
C ASN A 741 34.45 28.74 -6.89
N GLN A 742 35.06 28.15 -5.88
CA GLN A 742 36.05 27.06 -6.00
C GLN A 742 35.44 25.67 -5.71
N ILE A 743 34.23 25.58 -5.20
CA ILE A 743 33.64 24.31 -4.72
C ILE A 743 33.68 23.21 -5.80
N SER A 744 33.49 23.56 -7.07
CA SER A 744 33.52 22.62 -8.19
C SER A 744 34.87 21.90 -8.36
N ASP A 745 35.96 22.51 -7.94
CA ASP A 745 37.29 21.91 -8.02
C ASP A 745 37.62 20.96 -6.86
N TYR A 746 36.73 20.96 -5.83
CA TYR A 746 36.89 20.19 -4.60
C TYR A 746 35.79 19.13 -4.42
N VAL A 747 35.05 18.80 -5.47
CA VAL A 747 34.02 17.75 -5.41
C VAL A 747 34.62 16.45 -4.89
N GLY A 748 33.94 15.80 -3.95
CA GLY A 748 34.37 14.58 -3.28
C GLY A 748 35.33 14.80 -2.12
N GLN A 749 35.62 16.06 -1.74
CA GLN A 749 36.49 16.40 -0.61
C GLN A 749 35.71 17.01 0.55
N TYR A 750 36.21 16.81 1.76
CA TYR A 750 35.75 17.53 2.94
C TYR A 750 36.45 18.87 3.03
N VAL A 751 35.70 19.97 2.94
CA VAL A 751 36.20 21.33 2.80
C VAL A 751 35.61 22.29 3.84
N CYS A 752 36.22 23.49 3.96
CA CYS A 752 35.70 24.63 4.70
C CYS A 752 35.42 25.76 3.70
N VAL A 753 34.11 26.01 3.40
CA VAL A 753 33.73 27.13 2.54
C VAL A 753 33.62 28.38 3.40
N LYS A 754 34.37 29.43 3.03
CA LYS A 754 34.49 30.67 3.78
C LYS A 754 33.37 31.63 3.45
N ASP A 755 32.99 32.44 4.45
CA ASP A 755 32.18 33.65 4.30
C ASP A 755 30.85 33.42 3.55
N VAL A 756 30.14 32.36 3.88
CA VAL A 756 28.81 32.12 3.36
C VAL A 756 27.73 32.69 4.28
N THR A 757 26.67 33.24 3.72
CA THR A 757 25.56 33.86 4.46
C THR A 757 24.32 32.98 4.39
N SER A 758 23.74 32.70 5.55
CA SER A 758 22.48 31.90 5.66
C SER A 758 21.30 32.64 5.02
N PRO A 759 20.26 31.93 4.62
CA PRO A 759 19.04 32.50 4.06
C PRO A 759 18.40 33.57 4.96
N GLY A 760 17.54 34.41 4.40
CA GLY A 760 16.79 35.45 5.13
C GLY A 760 15.73 34.91 6.12
N TYR A 761 15.74 33.62 6.39
CA TYR A 761 14.87 32.93 7.34
C TYR A 761 15.66 31.98 8.23
N SER A 762 15.15 31.73 9.43
CA SER A 762 15.68 30.69 10.33
C SER A 762 14.91 29.37 10.12
N SER A 763 15.62 28.23 10.23
CA SER A 763 15.00 26.91 10.07
C SER A 763 15.83 25.84 10.77
N THR A 764 15.28 24.64 10.92
CA THR A 764 16.06 23.45 11.26
C THR A 764 16.89 23.02 10.04
N TRP A 765 18.07 22.40 10.28
CA TRP A 765 18.96 21.94 9.21
C TRP A 765 18.28 20.93 8.29
N TYR A 766 17.49 19.99 8.85
CA TYR A 766 16.55 19.20 8.06
C TYR A 766 15.14 19.78 8.21
N ASN A 767 14.57 20.19 7.11
CA ASN A 767 13.18 20.63 7.02
C ASN A 767 12.55 20.02 5.76
N SER A 768 11.45 19.29 5.92
CA SER A 768 10.77 18.59 4.81
C SER A 768 10.26 19.53 3.73
N ASN A 769 9.87 20.77 4.08
CA ASN A 769 9.41 21.77 3.11
C ASN A 769 10.53 22.20 2.14
N TYR A 770 11.78 22.12 2.58
CA TYR A 770 12.97 22.42 1.76
C TYR A 770 13.68 21.15 1.29
N LYS A 771 13.10 19.96 1.53
CA LYS A 771 13.69 18.65 1.22
C LYS A 771 15.12 18.49 1.76
N GLY A 772 15.42 19.15 2.89
CA GLY A 772 16.73 19.13 3.54
C GLY A 772 17.77 20.09 2.98
N GLY A 773 17.52 20.82 1.90
CA GLY A 773 18.47 21.75 1.30
C GLY A 773 18.14 23.22 1.57
N HIS A 774 19.11 24.00 2.05
CA HIS A 774 18.99 25.43 2.29
C HIS A 774 20.00 26.20 1.45
N SER A 775 19.53 27.25 0.74
CA SER A 775 20.36 28.05 -0.15
C SER A 775 21.09 29.17 0.61
N PHE A 776 22.39 29.01 0.78
CA PHE A 776 23.31 30.01 1.32
C PHE A 776 23.94 30.82 0.18
N VAL A 777 24.37 32.01 0.45
CA VAL A 777 25.03 32.86 -0.54
C VAL A 777 26.50 33.08 -0.11
N GLY A 778 27.43 32.69 -0.96
CA GLY A 778 28.86 32.89 -0.72
C GLY A 778 29.29 34.32 -1.03
N LYS A 779 30.49 34.70 -0.58
CA LYS A 779 31.08 36.02 -0.74
C LYS A 779 31.20 36.47 -2.20
N ASN A 780 31.41 35.54 -3.13
CA ASN A 780 31.48 35.81 -4.57
C ASN A 780 30.12 35.70 -5.28
N GLY A 781 29.01 35.65 -4.50
CA GLY A 781 27.64 35.63 -5.02
C GLY A 781 27.17 34.27 -5.54
N LYS A 782 27.91 33.19 -5.34
CA LYS A 782 27.43 31.85 -5.72
C LYS A 782 26.48 31.32 -4.67
N THR A 783 25.40 30.67 -5.13
CA THR A 783 24.52 29.93 -4.26
C THR A 783 25.14 28.59 -3.90
N VAL A 784 25.24 28.31 -2.60
CA VAL A 784 25.75 27.07 -2.01
C VAL A 784 24.59 26.42 -1.28
N THR A 785 24.17 25.23 -1.67
CA THR A 785 23.19 24.47 -0.93
C THR A 785 23.87 23.75 0.25
N VAL A 786 23.45 24.06 1.46
CA VAL A 786 23.85 23.27 2.64
C VAL A 786 22.76 22.23 2.87
N TYR A 787 23.13 20.95 2.76
CA TYR A 787 22.16 19.86 2.71
C TYR A 787 22.25 18.92 3.92
N ALA A 788 21.08 18.60 4.52
CA ALA A 788 20.97 17.65 5.62
C ALA A 788 19.82 16.67 5.38
N VAL A 789 20.05 15.38 5.64
CA VAL A 789 18.99 14.36 5.62
C VAL A 789 18.30 14.26 6.99
N SER A 790 17.12 13.64 7.03
CA SER A 790 16.37 13.44 8.28
C SER A 790 17.11 12.62 9.34
N ALA A 791 18.04 11.78 8.92
CA ALA A 791 18.88 10.95 9.80
C ALA A 791 20.09 11.71 10.40
N ALA A 792 20.40 12.92 9.91
CA ALA A 792 21.51 13.72 10.44
C ALA A 792 21.29 14.04 11.93
N LYS A 793 22.27 13.72 12.78
CA LYS A 793 22.19 13.95 14.23
C LYS A 793 21.95 15.42 14.58
N PHE A 794 22.47 16.35 13.76
CA PHE A 794 22.26 17.79 13.89
C PHE A 794 21.02 18.31 13.14
N GLY A 795 20.29 17.46 12.42
CA GLY A 795 19.19 17.86 11.55
C GLY A 795 18.06 18.63 12.23
N LYS A 796 17.84 18.40 13.52
CA LYS A 796 16.83 19.11 14.35
C LYS A 796 17.36 20.42 14.95
N GLU A 797 18.65 20.71 14.88
CA GLU A 797 19.23 21.96 15.33
C GLU A 797 18.84 23.09 14.36
N THR A 798 18.78 24.32 14.86
CA THR A 798 18.36 25.48 14.07
C THR A 798 19.55 26.33 13.65
N PHE A 799 19.43 26.94 12.48
CA PHE A 799 20.31 28.03 12.06
C PHE A 799 19.55 29.37 12.08
N SER A 800 20.30 30.46 12.28
CA SER A 800 19.78 31.83 12.31
C SER A 800 19.78 32.45 10.92
N ALA A 801 18.81 33.32 10.65
CA ALA A 801 18.71 34.07 9.38
C ALA A 801 19.85 35.09 9.21
N ASN A 802 20.28 35.33 7.98
CA ASN A 802 21.23 36.36 7.59
C ASN A 802 22.57 36.36 8.36
N LYS A 803 23.01 35.20 8.82
CA LYS A 803 24.22 35.02 9.56
C LYS A 803 25.36 34.59 8.62
N THR A 804 26.45 35.31 8.64
CA THR A 804 27.64 35.00 7.85
C THR A 804 28.65 34.21 8.66
N GLY A 805 29.21 33.17 8.07
CA GLY A 805 30.18 32.31 8.72
C GLY A 805 30.80 31.31 7.75
N ASN A 806 31.55 30.35 8.29
CA ASN A 806 32.13 29.27 7.49
C ASN A 806 31.34 28.00 7.67
N VAL A 807 31.14 27.26 6.56
CA VAL A 807 30.50 25.92 6.59
C VAL A 807 31.50 24.87 6.20
N LYS A 808 31.56 23.77 6.97
CA LYS A 808 32.36 22.60 6.61
C LYS A 808 31.47 21.47 6.11
N GLY A 809 32.01 20.61 5.28
CA GLY A 809 31.29 19.44 4.77
C GLY A 809 31.91 18.84 3.53
N VAL A 810 31.36 17.76 3.05
CA VAL A 810 31.74 17.18 1.78
C VAL A 810 31.20 18.03 0.65
N ALA A 811 32.04 18.44 -0.29
CA ALA A 811 31.63 19.19 -1.47
C ALA A 811 31.07 18.23 -2.53
N GLU A 812 29.86 18.52 -3.00
CA GLU A 812 29.16 17.73 -4.03
C GLU A 812 28.59 18.63 -5.14
N LEU A 813 28.33 18.02 -6.28
CA LEU A 813 27.50 18.59 -7.34
C LEU A 813 26.21 17.75 -7.47
N TYR A 814 25.05 18.41 -7.40
CA TYR A 814 23.77 17.78 -7.63
C TYR A 814 22.99 18.54 -8.71
N ASP A 815 22.82 17.93 -9.89
CA ASP A 815 22.20 18.59 -11.06
C ASP A 815 22.77 20.00 -11.32
N SER A 816 24.10 20.13 -11.30
CA SER A 816 24.88 21.40 -11.46
C SER A 816 24.74 22.39 -10.30
N LYS A 817 24.07 22.08 -9.21
CA LYS A 817 24.07 22.88 -7.99
C LYS A 817 25.26 22.51 -7.12
N LEU A 818 25.89 23.54 -6.56
CA LEU A 818 26.94 23.37 -5.59
C LEU A 818 26.34 23.01 -4.23
N GLU A 819 26.72 21.86 -3.67
CA GLU A 819 26.25 21.40 -2.38
C GLU A 819 27.38 21.16 -1.41
N ILE A 820 27.14 21.48 -0.14
CA ILE A 820 28.03 21.12 0.98
C ILE A 820 27.19 20.25 1.92
N ILE A 821 27.70 19.05 2.21
CA ILE A 821 27.10 18.07 3.08
C ILE A 821 27.84 18.06 4.42
N PRO A 822 27.35 18.78 5.44
CA PRO A 822 27.99 18.78 6.77
C PRO A 822 27.92 17.38 7.39
N THR A 823 28.96 17.03 8.15
CA THR A 823 29.04 15.69 8.77
C THR A 823 28.58 15.71 10.23
N CYS A 824 28.64 16.86 10.89
CA CYS A 824 28.28 17.02 12.30
C CYS A 824 27.88 18.47 12.63
N SER A 825 27.38 18.66 13.86
CA SER A 825 26.98 19.96 14.38
C SER A 825 28.10 21.03 14.40
N ALA A 826 29.36 20.61 14.55
CA ALA A 826 30.53 21.51 14.53
C ALA A 826 30.78 22.14 13.16
N ASP A 827 30.37 21.46 12.08
CA ASP A 827 30.54 21.93 10.70
C ASP A 827 29.70 23.15 10.36
N VAL A 828 28.64 23.36 11.12
CA VAL A 828 27.61 24.40 10.92
C VAL A 828 27.48 25.33 12.11
N ALA A 829 28.37 25.22 13.08
CA ALA A 829 28.29 25.96 14.35
C ALA A 829 28.26 27.48 14.20
N ALA A 830 28.89 28.02 13.13
CA ALA A 830 28.92 29.45 12.85
C ALA A 830 27.54 30.08 12.61
N PHE A 831 26.49 29.29 12.36
CA PHE A 831 25.13 29.73 11.99
C PHE A 831 24.10 29.54 13.10
N LYS A 832 24.48 29.01 14.25
CA LYS A 832 23.61 28.83 15.42
C LYS A 832 23.18 30.12 16.07
#